data_25cd7252fd34f45bf6529c091d0e35d6
#
_entry.id   25cd7252fd34f45bf6529c091d0e35d6
#
_cell.length_a   1.000
_cell.length_b   1.000
_cell.length_c   1.000
_cell.angle_alpha   90.00
_cell.angle_beta   90.00
_cell.angle_gamma   90.00
#
_symmetry.space_group_name_H-M   'P 1'
#
loop_
_entity.id
_entity.type
_entity.pdbx_description
1 polymer ?
#
loop_
_entity_poly.entity_id
_entity_poly.type
_entity_poly.pdbx_seq_one_letter_code
_entity_poly.pdbx_strand_id
1 'polypeptide(L)'
;MRTYAPAAPAAVLAELLAEPSLARGVVHHAVLPARPAVYGDFPTWLDARIVAGLNERGVARPYVHQAEAIAAVRDGQDIVVVTPTASGKSLCYMIPILQAIADDPAARALLLFPTKALGQDQVTEFAELTAAAGLRVSASTYDGDTPAPIRTAVRSAGQVIVTNPDMLHAAILPHHTKWFQLFEQLRYIVVDELHTYRGVFGGHVANVLRRLLRICAHYGSHPIVICCSATIGNPGELAEALIGRPVRVVDRTGAPVGERHLLLVDPPLLDPSTGARGSAVTLAQRWALPFLRAGRQTIVFGRSRVAVELLLTGLRESLRESRGPRSQVRGYRGGYLPTERRAIERGLRDGEILGVVATSALELGVDIGRLDVAIVAGYPGSIAATWQQFGRAGRRAGTSVAVLVASAAPVDQYVVHHPEFLLDGPPEEARVDPDNLHVLLAHLRAAAFELPFEPGERFGPNAADDLLAFLGEEGHVRQAGDGRWYWSSENFPASEISLRTAAQENVVIIDTTPDRPRVIGEVDLFAAQTLVHQDAIYLHESAQFHVDRLDWDERKAYVRRVDVDHYTQADRAVTLKPLDVFAEAETVGGRRSHGEVMVASLATIYKKLKFVTNENLGWGRIHLPEIELQTTAYWLTAEGVRDHWRRDELDIALLGTGRAIQTVASVLLMVDPRDLGLVSQVRSPHLEQPTIFLYESVPGGVGLAERLWERHADLLAAAAGLIASCGCDAGCPACTGPRLEPDVDARALALRLLRELGAMAPAAAT
;
A
#
# COMPACT_ATOMS: atom_id res chain seq x y z
N MET A 1 -24.86 -39.93 5.63
CA MET A 1 -24.86 -38.47 5.41
C MET A 1 -24.99 -38.22 3.92
N ARG A 2 -26.08 -37.63 3.45
CA ARG A 2 -26.19 -37.22 2.04
C ARG A 2 -25.24 -36.03 1.84
N THR A 3 -24.17 -36.22 1.10
CA THR A 3 -23.29 -35.15 0.62
C THR A 3 -24.08 -34.34 -0.41
N TYR A 4 -24.81 -33.33 0.07
CA TYR A 4 -25.33 -32.30 -0.83
C TYR A 4 -24.14 -31.57 -1.45
N ALA A 5 -24.02 -31.60 -2.77
CA ALA A 5 -23.08 -30.76 -3.47
C ALA A 5 -23.42 -29.30 -3.11
N PRO A 6 -22.43 -28.46 -2.69
CA PRO A 6 -22.70 -27.09 -2.30
C PRO A 6 -23.33 -26.31 -3.46
N ALA A 7 -24.39 -25.51 -3.20
CA ALA A 7 -25.07 -24.70 -4.22
C ALA A 7 -24.08 -23.76 -4.94
N ALA A 8 -24.22 -23.56 -6.24
CA ALA A 8 -23.31 -22.68 -7.01
C ALA A 8 -23.33 -21.25 -6.45
N PRO A 9 -22.18 -20.50 -6.45
CA PRO A 9 -22.15 -19.13 -5.94
C PRO A 9 -23.19 -18.21 -6.56
N ALA A 10 -23.44 -18.33 -7.87
CA ALA A 10 -24.48 -17.59 -8.58
C ALA A 10 -25.90 -17.89 -8.09
N ALA A 11 -26.20 -19.14 -7.70
CA ALA A 11 -27.51 -19.50 -7.17
C ALA A 11 -27.75 -18.86 -5.79
N VAL A 12 -26.76 -18.90 -4.91
CA VAL A 12 -26.80 -18.19 -3.60
C VAL A 12 -26.93 -16.67 -3.79
N LEU A 13 -26.22 -16.10 -4.76
CA LEU A 13 -26.33 -14.69 -5.10
C LEU A 13 -27.75 -14.33 -5.58
N ALA A 14 -28.37 -15.16 -6.42
CA ALA A 14 -29.74 -14.93 -6.90
C ALA A 14 -30.76 -14.89 -5.72
N GLU A 15 -30.60 -15.77 -4.73
CA GLU A 15 -31.42 -15.77 -3.51
C GLU A 15 -31.22 -14.47 -2.70
N LEU A 16 -29.96 -14.02 -2.56
CA LEU A 16 -29.64 -12.77 -1.85
C LEU A 16 -30.23 -11.54 -2.56
N LEU A 17 -30.16 -11.48 -3.88
CA LEU A 17 -30.76 -10.39 -4.68
C LEU A 17 -32.29 -10.42 -4.67
N ALA A 18 -32.91 -11.56 -4.36
CA ALA A 18 -34.35 -11.65 -4.14
C ALA A 18 -34.78 -11.14 -2.74
N GLU A 19 -33.85 -10.98 -1.80
CA GLU A 19 -34.14 -10.42 -0.46
C GLU A 19 -34.19 -8.87 -0.52
N PRO A 20 -35.35 -8.22 -0.31
CA PRO A 20 -35.48 -6.76 -0.50
C PRO A 20 -34.58 -5.93 0.41
N SER A 21 -34.22 -6.46 1.57
CA SER A 21 -33.37 -5.76 2.55
C SER A 21 -31.89 -5.70 2.14
N LEU A 22 -31.44 -6.63 1.27
CA LEU A 22 -30.10 -6.64 0.70
C LEU A 22 -30.08 -6.01 -0.70
N ALA A 23 -31.08 -6.31 -1.53
CA ALA A 23 -31.18 -5.83 -2.90
C ALA A 23 -31.21 -4.31 -2.99
N ARG A 24 -31.90 -3.62 -2.06
CA ARG A 24 -31.99 -2.13 -2.05
C ARG A 24 -30.64 -1.45 -1.86
N GLY A 25 -29.67 -2.10 -1.25
CA GLY A 25 -28.32 -1.55 -1.07
C GLY A 25 -27.41 -1.77 -2.28
N VAL A 26 -27.80 -2.60 -3.25
CA VAL A 26 -26.99 -2.85 -4.45
C VAL A 26 -27.17 -1.68 -5.42
N VAL A 27 -26.14 -0.85 -5.55
CA VAL A 27 -26.13 0.31 -6.46
C VAL A 27 -25.61 -0.06 -7.84
N HIS A 28 -24.79 -1.10 -7.94
CA HIS A 28 -24.28 -1.59 -9.22
C HIS A 28 -24.05 -3.09 -9.18
N HIS A 29 -24.37 -3.79 -10.28
CA HIS A 29 -24.10 -5.21 -10.47
C HIS A 29 -23.60 -5.46 -11.89
N ALA A 30 -22.32 -5.78 -12.02
CA ALA A 30 -21.70 -6.15 -13.28
C ALA A 30 -21.43 -7.65 -13.35
N VAL A 31 -21.56 -8.25 -14.51
CA VAL A 31 -21.16 -9.62 -14.80
C VAL A 31 -19.99 -9.57 -15.77
N LEU A 32 -18.81 -9.92 -15.29
CA LEU A 32 -17.60 -9.97 -16.09
C LEU A 32 -17.50 -11.35 -16.73
N PRO A 33 -17.45 -11.46 -18.07
CA PRO A 33 -17.48 -12.72 -18.75
C PRO A 33 -16.20 -13.53 -18.55
N ALA A 34 -16.32 -14.85 -18.61
CA ALA A 34 -15.18 -15.75 -18.62
C ALA A 34 -14.29 -15.51 -19.86
N ARG A 35 -12.97 -15.61 -19.66
CA ARG A 35 -11.98 -15.54 -20.73
C ARG A 35 -11.18 -16.84 -20.77
N PRO A 36 -11.02 -17.50 -21.94
CA PRO A 36 -10.23 -18.72 -22.07
C PRO A 36 -8.74 -18.45 -21.92
N ALA A 37 -7.97 -19.51 -21.62
CA ALA A 37 -6.51 -19.43 -21.62
C ALA A 37 -5.97 -19.24 -23.04
N VAL A 38 -4.90 -18.43 -23.15
CA VAL A 38 -4.12 -18.24 -24.38
C VAL A 38 -2.71 -18.73 -24.10
N TYR A 39 -2.29 -19.75 -24.84
CA TYR A 39 -1.01 -20.42 -24.63
C TYR A 39 0.04 -19.99 -25.67
N GLY A 40 1.28 -19.97 -25.24
CA GLY A 40 2.48 -19.99 -26.07
C GLY A 40 3.08 -21.39 -26.13
N ASP A 41 4.31 -21.49 -26.63
CA ASP A 41 5.08 -22.73 -26.66
C ASP A 41 6.36 -22.58 -25.82
N PHE A 42 6.81 -23.69 -25.23
CA PHE A 42 8.12 -23.70 -24.58
C PHE A 42 9.21 -23.54 -25.64
N PRO A 43 10.23 -22.67 -25.39
CA PRO A 43 11.34 -22.52 -26.31
C PRO A 43 12.11 -23.83 -26.47
N THR A 44 12.62 -24.09 -27.67
CA THR A 44 13.38 -25.33 -28.01
C THR A 44 14.72 -25.44 -27.28
N TRP A 45 15.26 -24.33 -26.79
CA TRP A 45 16.50 -24.29 -26.00
C TRP A 45 16.31 -24.61 -24.52
N LEU A 46 15.06 -24.69 -24.03
CA LEU A 46 14.78 -24.98 -22.62
C LEU A 46 15.14 -26.43 -22.28
N ASP A 47 15.82 -26.64 -21.16
CA ASP A 47 16.23 -27.96 -20.69
C ASP A 47 15.00 -28.90 -20.58
N ALA A 48 15.11 -30.07 -21.17
CA ALA A 48 14.03 -31.06 -21.23
C ALA A 48 13.55 -31.49 -19.83
N ARG A 49 14.44 -31.47 -18.82
CA ARG A 49 14.08 -31.79 -17.41
C ARG A 49 13.14 -30.74 -16.84
N ILE A 50 13.35 -29.44 -17.15
CA ILE A 50 12.48 -28.36 -16.71
C ILE A 50 11.11 -28.51 -17.34
N VAL A 51 11.05 -28.80 -18.64
CA VAL A 51 9.79 -29.03 -19.36
C VAL A 51 9.05 -30.25 -18.77
N ALA A 52 9.77 -31.33 -18.48
CA ALA A 52 9.19 -32.54 -17.87
C ALA A 52 8.60 -32.24 -16.47
N GLY A 53 9.33 -31.52 -15.62
CA GLY A 53 8.85 -31.11 -14.30
C GLY A 53 7.63 -30.18 -14.34
N LEU A 54 7.58 -29.26 -15.31
CA LEU A 54 6.41 -28.40 -15.54
C LEU A 54 5.18 -29.23 -15.98
N ASN A 55 5.38 -30.20 -16.90
CA ASN A 55 4.32 -31.10 -17.32
C ASN A 55 3.78 -31.96 -16.17
N GLU A 56 4.65 -32.50 -15.29
CA GLU A 56 4.26 -33.25 -14.10
C GLU A 56 3.37 -32.40 -13.16
N ARG A 57 3.66 -31.11 -13.07
CA ARG A 57 2.86 -30.13 -12.31
C ARG A 57 1.61 -29.62 -13.06
N GLY A 58 1.29 -30.18 -14.22
CA GLY A 58 0.11 -29.85 -15.03
C GLY A 58 0.26 -28.59 -15.89
N VAL A 59 1.49 -28.10 -16.09
CA VAL A 59 1.81 -26.96 -16.98
C VAL A 59 2.34 -27.53 -18.30
N ALA A 60 1.43 -27.99 -19.16
CA ALA A 60 1.79 -28.57 -20.46
C ALA A 60 2.26 -27.52 -21.48
N ARG A 61 1.78 -26.29 -21.37
CA ARG A 61 2.17 -25.14 -22.20
C ARG A 61 2.21 -23.88 -21.36
N PRO A 62 3.15 -22.97 -21.60
CA PRO A 62 3.18 -21.67 -20.94
C PRO A 62 2.03 -20.78 -21.44
N TYR A 63 1.55 -19.88 -20.62
CA TYR A 63 0.70 -18.78 -21.11
C TYR A 63 1.53 -17.83 -21.97
N VAL A 64 0.87 -17.05 -22.86
CA VAL A 64 1.56 -16.13 -23.79
C VAL A 64 2.48 -15.14 -23.05
N HIS A 65 2.08 -14.58 -21.90
CA HIS A 65 2.93 -13.68 -21.12
C HIS A 65 4.16 -14.38 -20.53
N GLN A 66 4.03 -15.65 -20.14
CA GLN A 66 5.15 -16.46 -19.65
C GLN A 66 6.14 -16.74 -20.78
N ALA A 67 5.66 -17.17 -21.94
CA ALA A 67 6.51 -17.41 -23.12
C ALA A 67 7.23 -16.13 -23.57
N GLU A 68 6.54 -15.00 -23.59
CA GLU A 68 7.10 -13.69 -23.93
C GLU A 68 8.16 -13.24 -22.91
N ALA A 69 7.89 -13.34 -21.61
CA ALA A 69 8.84 -13.01 -20.55
C ALA A 69 10.12 -13.86 -20.63
N ILE A 70 9.98 -15.19 -20.79
CA ILE A 70 11.11 -16.12 -20.89
C ILE A 70 12.00 -15.78 -22.11
N ALA A 71 11.38 -15.45 -23.25
CA ALA A 71 12.12 -15.05 -24.44
C ALA A 71 12.88 -13.73 -24.22
N ALA A 72 12.23 -12.71 -23.68
CA ALA A 72 12.85 -11.40 -23.43
C ALA A 72 14.02 -11.48 -22.44
N VAL A 73 13.89 -12.27 -21.37
CA VAL A 73 14.98 -12.52 -20.41
C VAL A 73 16.16 -13.25 -21.10
N ARG A 74 15.90 -14.21 -21.98
CA ARG A 74 16.94 -14.90 -22.77
C ARG A 74 17.71 -13.94 -23.68
N ASP A 75 17.02 -12.94 -24.23
CA ASP A 75 17.59 -11.88 -25.08
C ASP A 75 18.37 -10.82 -24.26
N GLY A 76 18.49 -10.99 -22.94
CA GLY A 76 19.24 -10.08 -22.06
C GLY A 76 18.48 -8.82 -21.67
N GLN A 77 17.16 -8.78 -21.81
CA GLN A 77 16.35 -7.60 -21.51
C GLN A 77 15.89 -7.60 -20.05
N ASP A 78 15.97 -6.43 -19.41
CA ASP A 78 15.23 -6.18 -18.17
C ASP A 78 13.74 -6.11 -18.50
N ILE A 79 12.89 -6.73 -17.66
CA ILE A 79 11.45 -6.84 -17.95
C ILE A 79 10.59 -6.46 -16.73
N VAL A 80 9.38 -6.00 -17.02
CA VAL A 80 8.30 -5.94 -16.03
C VAL A 80 7.08 -6.71 -16.53
N VAL A 81 6.67 -7.73 -15.76
CA VAL A 81 5.49 -8.56 -16.06
C VAL A 81 4.31 -8.00 -15.27
N VAL A 82 3.27 -7.54 -15.98
CA VAL A 82 2.08 -6.91 -15.40
C VAL A 82 0.86 -7.71 -15.77
N THR A 83 0.45 -8.59 -14.89
CA THR A 83 -0.73 -9.43 -15.10
C THR A 83 -1.50 -9.59 -13.79
N PRO A 84 -2.81 -9.88 -13.83
CA PRO A 84 -3.61 -10.06 -12.62
C PRO A 84 -3.01 -11.06 -11.64
N THR A 85 -3.43 -10.98 -10.38
CA THR A 85 -3.03 -11.99 -9.37
C THR A 85 -3.43 -13.40 -9.82
N ALA A 86 -2.61 -14.40 -9.44
CA ALA A 86 -2.82 -15.81 -9.79
C ALA A 86 -2.76 -16.12 -11.31
N SER A 87 -2.09 -15.30 -12.12
CA SER A 87 -1.81 -15.56 -13.54
C SER A 87 -0.59 -16.45 -13.78
N GLY A 88 0.15 -16.84 -12.72
CA GLY A 88 1.36 -17.66 -12.83
C GLY A 88 2.62 -16.85 -13.18
N LYS A 89 2.73 -15.59 -12.68
CA LYS A 89 3.90 -14.72 -12.86
C LYS A 89 5.22 -15.34 -12.38
N SER A 90 5.18 -16.18 -11.34
CA SER A 90 6.36 -16.84 -10.78
C SER A 90 7.12 -17.66 -11.83
N LEU A 91 6.45 -18.28 -12.79
CA LEU A 91 7.11 -19.02 -13.85
C LEU A 91 7.93 -18.11 -14.81
N CYS A 92 7.60 -16.81 -14.90
CA CYS A 92 8.32 -15.86 -15.74
C CYS A 92 9.78 -15.66 -15.28
N TYR A 93 10.06 -15.83 -13.98
CA TYR A 93 11.43 -15.76 -13.44
C TYR A 93 11.97 -17.12 -13.02
N MET A 94 11.14 -18.06 -12.54
CA MET A 94 11.62 -19.39 -12.13
C MET A 94 12.24 -20.16 -13.30
N ILE A 95 11.60 -20.15 -14.46
CA ILE A 95 12.10 -20.89 -15.65
C ILE A 95 13.46 -20.37 -16.10
N PRO A 96 13.70 -19.05 -16.34
CA PRO A 96 15.01 -18.53 -16.67
C PRO A 96 16.09 -18.83 -15.61
N ILE A 97 15.75 -18.71 -14.33
CA ILE A 97 16.69 -19.00 -13.22
C ILE A 97 17.11 -20.48 -13.24
N LEU A 98 16.15 -21.39 -13.37
CA LEU A 98 16.43 -22.82 -13.41
C LEU A 98 17.26 -23.20 -14.65
N GLN A 99 16.96 -22.58 -15.80
CA GLN A 99 17.75 -22.78 -17.01
C GLN A 99 19.19 -22.32 -16.82
N ALA A 100 19.41 -21.12 -16.25
CA ALA A 100 20.75 -20.61 -16.01
C ALA A 100 21.55 -21.51 -15.05
N ILE A 101 20.91 -22.05 -14.01
CA ILE A 101 21.54 -22.98 -13.07
C ILE A 101 21.80 -24.36 -13.70
N ALA A 102 20.95 -24.79 -14.63
CA ALA A 102 21.16 -26.04 -15.39
C ALA A 102 22.33 -25.90 -16.36
N ASP A 103 22.50 -24.71 -16.97
CA ASP A 103 23.62 -24.40 -17.87
C ASP A 103 24.93 -24.16 -17.10
N ASP A 104 24.86 -23.47 -15.97
CA ASP A 104 25.99 -23.11 -15.10
C ASP A 104 25.62 -23.26 -13.62
N PRO A 105 26.08 -24.32 -12.92
CA PRO A 105 25.78 -24.53 -11.50
C PRO A 105 26.32 -23.42 -10.57
N ALA A 106 27.20 -22.55 -11.03
CA ALA A 106 27.66 -21.39 -10.27
C ALA A 106 26.69 -20.21 -10.32
N ALA A 107 25.76 -20.18 -11.29
CA ALA A 107 24.78 -19.10 -11.47
C ALA A 107 23.97 -18.87 -10.19
N ARG A 108 23.75 -17.61 -9.86
CA ARG A 108 23.03 -17.13 -8.68
C ARG A 108 21.85 -16.25 -9.07
N ALA A 109 20.82 -16.25 -8.22
CA ALA A 109 19.67 -15.34 -8.32
C ALA A 109 19.32 -14.76 -6.96
N LEU A 110 18.97 -13.48 -6.94
CA LEU A 110 18.50 -12.76 -5.75
C LEU A 110 17.04 -12.32 -5.97
N LEU A 111 16.15 -12.73 -5.11
CA LEU A 111 14.72 -12.46 -5.20
C LEU A 111 14.28 -11.57 -4.04
N LEU A 112 13.65 -10.44 -4.37
CA LEU A 112 13.17 -9.45 -3.42
C LEU A 112 11.65 -9.50 -3.32
N PHE A 113 11.15 -9.77 -2.12
CA PHE A 113 9.73 -9.78 -1.79
C PHE A 113 9.41 -8.75 -0.70
N PRO A 114 8.25 -8.08 -0.75
CA PRO A 114 7.88 -7.10 0.27
C PRO A 114 7.58 -7.71 1.64
N THR A 115 7.27 -9.01 1.69
CA THR A 115 6.95 -9.73 2.93
C THR A 115 7.64 -11.09 3.02
N LYS A 116 7.98 -11.50 4.26
CA LYS A 116 8.61 -12.80 4.53
C LYS A 116 7.73 -13.99 4.10
N ALA A 117 6.41 -13.87 4.24
CA ALA A 117 5.47 -14.94 3.90
C ALA A 117 5.52 -15.27 2.41
N LEU A 118 5.48 -14.25 1.54
CA LEU A 118 5.61 -14.42 0.10
C LEU A 118 6.94 -15.10 -0.27
N GLY A 119 8.04 -14.63 0.33
CA GLY A 119 9.35 -15.23 0.09
C GLY A 119 9.39 -16.71 0.46
N GLN A 120 8.79 -17.11 1.57
CA GLN A 120 8.74 -18.52 2.01
C GLN A 120 7.91 -19.39 1.06
N ASP A 121 6.77 -18.89 0.58
CA ASP A 121 5.94 -19.61 -0.40
C ASP A 121 6.72 -19.84 -1.70
N GLN A 122 7.49 -18.84 -2.15
CA GLN A 122 8.30 -18.96 -3.37
C GLN A 122 9.43 -19.98 -3.22
N VAL A 123 10.11 -20.04 -2.07
CA VAL A 123 11.10 -21.11 -1.82
C VAL A 123 10.47 -22.49 -1.89
N THR A 124 9.26 -22.65 -1.37
CA THR A 124 8.52 -23.91 -1.45
C THR A 124 8.18 -24.26 -2.90
N GLU A 125 7.69 -23.31 -3.68
CA GLU A 125 7.37 -23.50 -5.10
C GLU A 125 8.60 -23.86 -5.94
N PHE A 126 9.76 -23.20 -5.66
CA PHE A 126 11.04 -23.56 -6.27
C PHE A 126 11.45 -25.00 -5.92
N ALA A 127 11.33 -25.41 -4.65
CA ALA A 127 11.69 -26.75 -4.20
C ALA A 127 10.83 -27.83 -4.89
N GLU A 128 9.52 -27.58 -5.02
CA GLU A 128 8.61 -28.49 -5.71
C GLU A 128 8.95 -28.62 -7.21
N LEU A 129 9.19 -27.47 -7.89
CA LEU A 129 9.50 -27.49 -9.32
C LEU A 129 10.86 -28.15 -9.58
N THR A 130 11.88 -27.89 -8.76
CA THR A 130 13.18 -28.51 -8.89
C THR A 130 13.16 -30.02 -8.63
N ALA A 131 12.34 -30.46 -7.65
CA ALA A 131 12.15 -31.89 -7.39
C ALA A 131 11.48 -32.59 -8.58
N ALA A 132 10.41 -31.99 -9.15
CA ALA A 132 9.73 -32.53 -10.34
C ALA A 132 10.64 -32.55 -11.58
N ALA A 133 11.52 -31.55 -11.72
CA ALA A 133 12.52 -31.49 -12.80
C ALA A 133 13.75 -32.38 -12.58
N GLY A 134 13.89 -33.01 -11.40
CA GLY A 134 15.10 -33.79 -11.05
C GLY A 134 16.39 -32.93 -10.97
N LEU A 135 16.25 -31.63 -10.75
CA LEU A 135 17.35 -30.69 -10.59
C LEU A 135 17.75 -30.54 -9.11
N ARG A 136 19.04 -30.32 -8.87
CA ARG A 136 19.55 -29.98 -7.53
C ARG A 136 19.83 -28.49 -7.47
N VAL A 137 18.91 -27.74 -6.86
CA VAL A 137 19.02 -26.28 -6.70
C VAL A 137 18.87 -25.93 -5.22
N SER A 138 19.80 -25.14 -4.71
CA SER A 138 19.75 -24.63 -3.34
C SER A 138 18.97 -23.29 -3.32
N ALA A 139 17.68 -23.34 -2.96
CA ALA A 139 16.84 -22.16 -2.75
C ALA A 139 16.57 -21.97 -1.25
N SER A 140 16.76 -20.76 -0.73
CA SER A 140 16.61 -20.48 0.71
C SER A 140 16.17 -19.05 0.97
N THR A 141 15.38 -18.85 2.03
CA THR A 141 15.13 -17.50 2.56
C THR A 141 16.34 -17.00 3.36
N TYR A 142 16.58 -15.71 3.25
CA TYR A 142 17.54 -14.98 4.09
C TYR A 142 16.84 -13.76 4.68
N ASP A 143 16.34 -13.89 5.89
CA ASP A 143 15.57 -12.87 6.60
C ASP A 143 15.89 -12.87 8.10
N GLY A 144 15.18 -12.03 8.89
CA GLY A 144 15.39 -11.92 10.34
C GLY A 144 15.15 -13.22 11.11
N ASP A 145 14.34 -14.15 10.57
CA ASP A 145 13.96 -15.39 11.23
C ASP A 145 14.89 -16.56 10.82
N THR A 146 15.80 -16.35 9.85
CA THR A 146 16.74 -17.37 9.39
C THR A 146 17.79 -17.68 10.46
N PRO A 147 17.91 -18.94 10.95
CA PRO A 147 18.88 -19.33 11.97
C PRO A 147 20.34 -19.11 11.54
N ALA A 148 21.22 -18.77 12.50
CA ALA A 148 22.61 -18.43 12.22
C ALA A 148 23.39 -19.50 11.42
N PRO A 149 23.28 -20.83 11.69
CA PRO A 149 23.94 -21.87 10.90
C PRO A 149 23.47 -21.85 9.42
N ILE A 150 22.16 -21.66 9.20
CA ILE A 150 21.57 -21.59 7.86
C ILE A 150 22.06 -20.34 7.14
N ARG A 151 22.16 -19.19 7.82
CA ARG A 151 22.71 -17.96 7.23
C ARG A 151 24.11 -18.16 6.65
N THR A 152 24.96 -18.92 7.34
CA THR A 152 26.31 -19.22 6.84
C THR A 152 26.27 -20.11 5.61
N ALA A 153 25.44 -21.14 5.60
CA ALA A 153 25.28 -22.04 4.45
C ALA A 153 24.70 -21.31 3.22
N VAL A 154 23.70 -20.43 3.42
CA VAL A 154 23.11 -19.63 2.33
C VAL A 154 24.16 -18.71 1.68
N ARG A 155 25.01 -18.06 2.48
CA ARG A 155 26.08 -17.20 1.94
C ARG A 155 27.07 -17.95 1.06
N SER A 156 27.45 -19.16 1.45
CA SER A 156 28.47 -19.93 0.72
C SER A 156 27.92 -20.77 -0.43
N ALA A 157 26.71 -21.33 -0.28
CA ALA A 157 26.19 -22.33 -1.22
C ALA A 157 24.80 -22.01 -1.80
N GLY A 158 24.11 -20.95 -1.35
CA GLY A 158 22.78 -20.58 -1.85
C GLY A 158 22.82 -20.15 -3.31
N GLN A 159 22.11 -20.84 -4.20
CA GLN A 159 21.99 -20.46 -5.62
C GLN A 159 20.82 -19.50 -5.84
N VAL A 160 19.69 -19.71 -5.16
CA VAL A 160 18.53 -18.82 -5.17
C VAL A 160 18.32 -18.29 -3.77
N ILE A 161 18.56 -16.99 -3.59
CA ILE A 161 18.46 -16.31 -2.31
C ILE A 161 17.21 -15.44 -2.32
N VAL A 162 16.27 -15.77 -1.46
CA VAL A 162 15.01 -15.04 -1.30
C VAL A 162 15.09 -14.17 -0.06
N THR A 163 14.91 -12.86 -0.22
CA THR A 163 15.03 -11.86 0.87
C THR A 163 14.03 -10.71 0.70
N ASN A 164 14.17 -9.68 1.50
CA ASN A 164 13.40 -8.44 1.39
C ASN A 164 14.32 -7.22 1.31
N PRO A 165 13.82 -6.04 0.90
CA PRO A 165 14.63 -4.84 0.78
C PRO A 165 15.32 -4.44 2.09
N ASP A 166 14.67 -4.61 3.25
CA ASP A 166 15.23 -4.26 4.56
C ASP A 166 16.49 -5.11 4.88
N MET A 167 16.43 -6.41 4.62
CA MET A 167 17.56 -7.32 4.82
C MET A 167 18.68 -7.08 3.79
N LEU A 168 18.32 -6.80 2.54
CA LEU A 168 19.30 -6.43 1.52
C LEU A 168 20.06 -5.18 1.95
N HIS A 169 19.31 -4.14 2.37
CA HIS A 169 19.85 -2.87 2.83
C HIS A 169 20.77 -2.99 4.04
N ALA A 170 20.31 -3.66 5.11
CA ALA A 170 20.97 -3.63 6.41
C ALA A 170 21.99 -4.75 6.63
N ALA A 171 21.83 -5.93 5.97
CA ALA A 171 22.60 -7.13 6.29
C ALA A 171 23.42 -7.68 5.11
N ILE A 172 23.08 -7.37 3.86
CA ILE A 172 23.77 -7.91 2.69
C ILE A 172 24.72 -6.88 2.09
N LEU A 173 24.21 -5.71 1.66
CA LEU A 173 25.02 -4.69 0.97
C LEU A 173 26.18 -4.17 1.83
N PRO A 174 25.98 -3.75 3.10
CA PRO A 174 27.11 -3.27 3.92
C PRO A 174 28.17 -4.33 4.23
N HIS A 175 27.82 -5.60 4.03
CA HIS A 175 28.71 -6.72 4.24
C HIS A 175 29.04 -7.48 2.95
N HIS A 176 28.99 -6.79 1.79
CA HIS A 176 29.15 -7.38 0.46
C HIS A 176 30.40 -8.26 0.31
N THR A 177 31.49 -7.97 1.01
CA THR A 177 32.71 -8.79 1.00
C THR A 177 32.47 -10.21 1.51
N LYS A 178 31.50 -10.43 2.41
CA LYS A 178 31.08 -11.76 2.88
C LYS A 178 30.17 -12.47 1.87
N TRP A 179 29.69 -11.75 0.88
CA TRP A 179 28.75 -12.19 -0.14
C TRP A 179 29.36 -12.20 -1.56
N PHE A 180 30.70 -12.09 -1.68
CA PHE A 180 31.39 -11.91 -2.96
C PHE A 180 30.98 -12.96 -4.00
N GLN A 181 30.81 -14.24 -3.60
CA GLN A 181 30.39 -15.32 -4.50
C GLN A 181 28.96 -15.08 -5.06
N LEU A 182 28.06 -14.48 -4.27
CA LEU A 182 26.75 -14.09 -4.76
C LEU A 182 26.91 -13.03 -5.85
N PHE A 183 27.61 -11.95 -5.53
CA PHE A 183 27.69 -10.80 -6.43
C PHE A 183 28.50 -11.10 -7.70
N GLU A 184 29.54 -11.90 -7.64
CA GLU A 184 30.34 -12.33 -8.80
C GLU A 184 29.53 -13.19 -9.80
N GLN A 185 28.65 -14.05 -9.30
CA GLN A 185 27.87 -15.02 -10.09
C GLN A 185 26.41 -14.64 -10.26
N LEU A 186 26.01 -13.43 -9.88
CA LEU A 186 24.64 -13.00 -9.94
C LEU A 186 24.17 -12.81 -11.39
N ARG A 187 23.18 -13.61 -11.84
CA ARG A 187 22.60 -13.57 -13.18
C ARG A 187 21.25 -12.86 -13.20
N TYR A 188 20.47 -13.00 -12.14
CA TYR A 188 19.13 -12.45 -12.08
C TYR A 188 18.84 -11.78 -10.74
N ILE A 189 18.17 -10.63 -10.81
CA ILE A 189 17.51 -9.97 -9.69
C ILE A 189 16.02 -9.99 -9.98
N VAL A 190 15.22 -10.55 -9.07
CA VAL A 190 13.76 -10.52 -9.16
C VAL A 190 13.23 -9.50 -8.17
N VAL A 191 12.34 -8.62 -8.62
CA VAL A 191 11.62 -7.65 -7.79
C VAL A 191 10.14 -7.96 -7.91
N ASP A 192 9.60 -8.70 -6.95
CA ASP A 192 8.20 -9.11 -6.99
C ASP A 192 7.30 -8.13 -6.24
N GLU A 193 6.02 -8.11 -6.63
CA GLU A 193 4.99 -7.18 -6.15
C GLU A 193 5.44 -5.70 -6.27
N LEU A 194 5.99 -5.36 -7.44
CA LEU A 194 6.60 -4.06 -7.76
C LEU A 194 5.71 -2.86 -7.34
N HIS A 195 4.39 -2.96 -7.50
CA HIS A 195 3.41 -1.94 -7.15
C HIS A 195 3.40 -1.57 -5.66
N THR A 196 4.02 -2.37 -4.79
CA THR A 196 4.17 -2.06 -3.36
C THR A 196 5.30 -1.07 -3.09
N TYR A 197 6.26 -0.95 -4.01
CA TYR A 197 7.41 -0.06 -3.91
C TYR A 197 7.08 1.31 -4.51
N ARG A 198 6.28 2.09 -3.81
CA ARG A 198 5.82 3.43 -4.19
C ARG A 198 6.07 4.44 -3.07
N GLY A 199 5.95 5.72 -3.38
CA GLY A 199 6.20 6.80 -2.42
C GLY A 199 7.60 6.74 -1.83
N VAL A 200 7.73 7.09 -0.56
CA VAL A 200 9.02 7.08 0.16
C VAL A 200 9.66 5.70 0.19
N PHE A 201 8.88 4.65 0.46
CA PHE A 201 9.40 3.28 0.47
C PHE A 201 9.98 2.90 -0.89
N GLY A 202 9.31 3.28 -1.98
CA GLY A 202 9.81 3.08 -3.34
C GLY A 202 11.12 3.85 -3.59
N GLY A 203 11.22 5.11 -3.16
CA GLY A 203 12.44 5.92 -3.28
C GLY A 203 13.64 5.28 -2.56
N HIS A 204 13.42 4.76 -1.36
CA HIS A 204 14.45 3.98 -0.65
C HIS A 204 14.82 2.69 -1.39
N VAL A 205 13.84 1.91 -1.85
CA VAL A 205 14.11 0.65 -2.59
C VAL A 205 14.87 0.91 -3.88
N ALA A 206 14.54 1.97 -4.62
CA ALA A 206 15.30 2.38 -5.80
C ALA A 206 16.78 2.63 -5.47
N ASN A 207 17.06 3.34 -4.39
CA ASN A 207 18.43 3.59 -3.94
C ASN A 207 19.13 2.33 -3.40
N VAL A 208 18.40 1.41 -2.77
CA VAL A 208 18.94 0.08 -2.42
C VAL A 208 19.33 -0.70 -3.67
N LEU A 209 18.50 -0.65 -4.74
CA LEU A 209 18.82 -1.28 -6.03
C LEU A 209 19.99 -0.61 -6.74
N ARG A 210 20.12 0.74 -6.69
CA ARG A 210 21.31 1.46 -7.19
C ARG A 210 22.59 0.97 -6.52
N ARG A 211 22.58 0.83 -5.18
CA ARG A 211 23.71 0.28 -4.41
C ARG A 211 24.00 -1.17 -4.77
N LEU A 212 22.96 -2.01 -4.90
CA LEU A 212 23.10 -3.40 -5.33
C LEU A 212 23.77 -3.50 -6.70
N LEU A 213 23.29 -2.76 -7.70
CA LEU A 213 23.85 -2.79 -9.05
C LEU A 213 25.29 -2.26 -9.10
N ARG A 214 25.61 -1.25 -8.26
CA ARG A 214 26.97 -0.73 -8.08
C ARG A 214 27.91 -1.81 -7.54
N ILE A 215 27.49 -2.56 -6.53
CA ILE A 215 28.25 -3.68 -5.98
C ILE A 215 28.41 -4.81 -6.99
N CYS A 216 27.36 -5.15 -7.75
CA CYS A 216 27.43 -6.12 -8.83
C CYS A 216 28.48 -5.73 -9.87
N ALA A 217 28.47 -4.48 -10.32
CA ALA A 217 29.46 -3.97 -11.27
C ALA A 217 30.90 -4.05 -10.71
N HIS A 218 31.10 -3.75 -9.42
CA HIS A 218 32.39 -3.90 -8.75
C HIS A 218 32.93 -5.34 -8.80
N TYR A 219 32.05 -6.35 -8.65
CA TYR A 219 32.40 -7.77 -8.76
C TYR A 219 32.34 -8.32 -10.20
N GLY A 220 32.09 -7.47 -11.20
CA GLY A 220 32.09 -7.83 -12.63
C GLY A 220 30.81 -8.52 -13.12
N SER A 221 29.72 -8.52 -12.35
CA SER A 221 28.44 -9.06 -12.79
C SER A 221 27.46 -7.99 -13.26
N HIS A 222 26.60 -8.35 -14.23
CA HIS A 222 25.57 -7.48 -14.81
C HIS A 222 24.24 -8.24 -14.85
N PRO A 223 23.57 -8.38 -13.71
CA PRO A 223 22.35 -9.17 -13.63
C PRO A 223 21.19 -8.54 -14.41
N ILE A 224 20.37 -9.39 -15.03
CA ILE A 224 19.08 -9.01 -15.61
C ILE A 224 18.07 -8.84 -14.49
N VAL A 225 17.28 -7.76 -14.53
CA VAL A 225 16.23 -7.50 -13.54
C VAL A 225 14.88 -7.92 -14.10
N ILE A 226 14.19 -8.77 -13.34
CA ILE A 226 12.85 -9.28 -13.67
C ILE A 226 11.89 -8.74 -12.64
N CYS A 227 11.08 -7.73 -13.01
CA CYS A 227 10.06 -7.17 -12.17
C CYS A 227 8.72 -7.87 -12.40
N CYS A 228 7.96 -8.14 -11.32
CA CYS A 228 6.60 -8.64 -11.40
C CYS A 228 5.66 -7.70 -10.65
N SER A 229 4.51 -7.38 -11.24
CA SER A 229 3.54 -6.48 -10.64
C SER A 229 2.12 -7.00 -10.82
N ALA A 230 1.22 -6.62 -9.90
CA ALA A 230 -0.19 -6.57 -10.22
C ALA A 230 -0.45 -5.44 -11.22
N THR A 231 -1.68 -5.33 -11.71
CA THR A 231 -2.07 -4.29 -12.66
C THR A 231 -1.96 -2.90 -12.01
N ILE A 232 -1.14 -2.04 -12.60
CA ILE A 232 -0.96 -0.61 -12.27
C ILE A 232 -0.91 0.20 -13.57
N GLY A 233 -1.12 1.52 -13.48
CA GLY A 233 -1.25 2.39 -14.66
C GLY A 233 0.06 2.65 -15.40
N ASN A 234 1.19 2.69 -14.69
CA ASN A 234 2.51 3.05 -15.22
C ASN A 234 3.62 2.04 -14.89
N PRO A 235 3.44 0.75 -15.18
CA PRO A 235 4.38 -0.29 -14.72
C PRO A 235 5.79 -0.15 -15.30
N GLY A 236 5.92 0.30 -16.54
CA GLY A 236 7.21 0.55 -17.19
C GLY A 236 7.96 1.68 -16.51
N GLU A 237 7.32 2.84 -16.36
CA GLU A 237 7.90 4.02 -15.71
C GLU A 237 8.32 3.73 -14.26
N LEU A 238 7.47 3.02 -13.50
CA LEU A 238 7.82 2.62 -12.14
C LEU A 238 9.03 1.70 -12.10
N ALA A 239 9.08 0.68 -12.97
CA ALA A 239 10.21 -0.25 -13.03
C ALA A 239 11.49 0.49 -13.43
N GLU A 240 11.44 1.35 -14.44
CA GLU A 240 12.58 2.16 -14.88
C GLU A 240 13.08 3.11 -13.78
N ALA A 241 12.18 3.76 -13.06
CA ALA A 241 12.55 4.62 -11.95
C ALA A 241 13.21 3.83 -10.80
N LEU A 242 12.74 2.60 -10.53
CA LEU A 242 13.31 1.76 -9.46
C LEU A 242 14.68 1.18 -9.82
N ILE A 243 14.87 0.72 -11.06
CA ILE A 243 16.11 0.04 -11.47
C ILE A 243 17.12 0.96 -12.20
N GLY A 244 16.70 2.16 -12.60
CA GLY A 244 17.53 3.13 -13.30
C GLY A 244 17.90 2.75 -14.74
N ARG A 245 17.17 1.82 -15.37
CA ARG A 245 17.41 1.30 -16.72
C ARG A 245 16.11 1.05 -17.47
N PRO A 246 16.09 1.11 -18.81
CA PRO A 246 14.91 0.79 -19.61
C PRO A 246 14.44 -0.65 -19.39
N VAL A 247 13.12 -0.86 -19.36
CA VAL A 247 12.51 -2.18 -19.21
C VAL A 247 11.53 -2.49 -20.33
N ARG A 248 11.43 -3.77 -20.68
CA ARG A 248 10.36 -4.25 -21.56
C ARG A 248 9.12 -4.59 -20.74
N VAL A 249 7.98 -4.02 -21.11
CA VAL A 249 6.68 -4.32 -20.49
C VAL A 249 6.06 -5.55 -21.12
N VAL A 250 5.63 -6.52 -20.27
CA VAL A 250 4.88 -7.72 -20.64
C VAL A 250 3.54 -7.68 -19.93
N ASP A 251 2.49 -7.22 -20.60
CA ASP A 251 1.16 -6.93 -20.01
C ASP A 251 0.02 -7.78 -20.58
N ARG A 252 0.23 -8.46 -21.70
CA ARG A 252 -0.80 -9.28 -22.36
C ARG A 252 -1.00 -10.62 -21.67
N THR A 253 -1.90 -10.65 -20.66
CA THR A 253 -2.19 -11.90 -19.91
C THR A 253 -2.79 -12.99 -20.79
N GLY A 254 -2.27 -14.22 -20.65
CA GLY A 254 -2.84 -15.42 -21.23
C GLY A 254 -3.54 -16.33 -20.20
N ALA A 255 -3.61 -15.94 -18.93
CA ALA A 255 -4.25 -16.73 -17.91
C ALA A 255 -5.78 -16.72 -18.06
N PRO A 256 -6.47 -17.88 -17.86
CA PRO A 256 -7.92 -17.95 -17.93
C PRO A 256 -8.54 -17.23 -16.74
N VAL A 257 -9.69 -16.60 -16.97
CA VAL A 257 -10.52 -15.99 -15.93
C VAL A 257 -11.91 -16.57 -16.02
N GLY A 258 -12.46 -17.03 -14.88
CA GLY A 258 -13.85 -17.46 -14.78
C GLY A 258 -14.83 -16.29 -14.79
N GLU A 259 -16.11 -16.56 -14.98
CA GLU A 259 -17.17 -15.57 -14.85
C GLU A 259 -17.19 -14.97 -13.44
N ARG A 260 -17.36 -13.66 -13.33
CA ARG A 260 -17.39 -12.96 -12.05
C ARG A 260 -18.57 -12.01 -11.95
N HIS A 261 -19.40 -12.21 -10.92
CA HIS A 261 -20.38 -11.23 -10.49
C HIS A 261 -19.71 -10.22 -9.55
N LEU A 262 -19.76 -8.95 -9.91
CA LEU A 262 -19.21 -7.85 -9.12
C LEU A 262 -20.36 -6.96 -8.67
N LEU A 263 -20.47 -6.75 -7.35
CA LEU A 263 -21.51 -5.93 -6.75
C LEU A 263 -20.88 -4.78 -5.96
N LEU A 264 -21.44 -3.58 -6.15
CA LEU A 264 -21.17 -2.41 -5.33
C LEU A 264 -22.40 -2.17 -4.46
N VAL A 265 -22.18 -2.12 -3.15
CA VAL A 265 -23.26 -2.09 -2.17
C VAL A 265 -23.10 -0.87 -1.26
N ASP A 266 -24.10 -0.02 -1.22
CA ASP A 266 -24.17 1.14 -0.34
C ASP A 266 -25.08 0.82 0.87
N PRO A 267 -24.56 0.92 2.12
CA PRO A 267 -25.39 0.80 3.30
C PRO A 267 -26.49 1.87 3.33
N PRO A 268 -27.69 1.52 3.84
CA PRO A 268 -28.80 2.47 3.85
C PRO A 268 -28.48 3.71 4.67
N LEU A 269 -28.89 4.86 4.16
CA LEU A 269 -28.87 6.12 4.89
C LEU A 269 -29.92 6.06 6.00
N LEU A 270 -29.48 6.09 7.25
CA LEU A 270 -30.34 5.97 8.43
C LEU A 270 -30.91 7.31 8.87
N ASP A 271 -30.12 8.38 8.70
CA ASP A 271 -30.49 9.74 9.04
C ASP A 271 -29.92 10.72 7.99
N PRO A 272 -30.78 11.27 7.13
CA PRO A 272 -30.36 12.25 6.12
C PRO A 272 -29.80 13.55 6.72
N SER A 273 -30.23 13.93 7.91
CA SER A 273 -29.79 15.18 8.56
C SER A 273 -28.34 15.13 8.99
N THR A 274 -27.87 13.96 9.43
CA THR A 274 -26.48 13.73 9.88
C THR A 274 -25.63 12.99 8.85
N GLY A 275 -26.26 12.42 7.82
CA GLY A 275 -25.60 11.52 6.87
C GLY A 275 -25.21 10.17 7.47
N ALA A 276 -25.80 9.79 8.60
CA ALA A 276 -25.53 8.50 9.25
C ALA A 276 -26.00 7.35 8.39
N ARG A 277 -25.10 6.38 8.15
CA ARG A 277 -25.35 5.18 7.34
C ARG A 277 -25.23 3.91 8.18
N GLY A 278 -25.82 2.84 7.67
CA GLY A 278 -25.67 1.50 8.24
C GLY A 278 -24.20 1.07 8.28
N SER A 279 -23.87 0.18 9.20
CA SER A 279 -22.51 -0.34 9.37
C SER A 279 -22.10 -1.22 8.18
N ALA A 280 -21.00 -0.87 7.50
CA ALA A 280 -20.38 -1.69 6.46
C ALA A 280 -19.97 -3.08 6.99
N VAL A 281 -19.49 -3.15 8.22
CA VAL A 281 -19.10 -4.40 8.90
C VAL A 281 -20.30 -5.34 9.05
N THR A 282 -21.42 -4.83 9.58
CA THR A 282 -22.64 -5.60 9.76
C THR A 282 -23.24 -6.04 8.43
N LEU A 283 -23.20 -5.16 7.42
CA LEU A 283 -23.73 -5.49 6.09
C LEU A 283 -22.86 -6.54 5.39
N ALA A 284 -21.52 -6.43 5.50
CA ALA A 284 -20.59 -7.44 4.98
C ALA A 284 -20.81 -8.83 5.61
N GLN A 285 -21.12 -8.88 6.93
CA GLN A 285 -21.50 -10.13 7.60
C GLN A 285 -22.77 -10.73 6.99
N ARG A 286 -23.78 -9.89 6.77
CA ARG A 286 -25.06 -10.33 6.16
C ARG A 286 -24.87 -10.87 4.75
N TRP A 287 -23.96 -10.30 3.96
CA TRP A 287 -23.60 -10.80 2.63
C TRP A 287 -22.77 -12.09 2.70
N ALA A 288 -21.89 -12.27 3.67
CA ALA A 288 -21.02 -13.44 3.78
C ALA A 288 -21.76 -14.70 4.28
N LEU A 289 -22.70 -14.53 5.20
CA LEU A 289 -23.32 -15.62 5.95
C LEU A 289 -24.05 -16.65 5.07
N PRO A 290 -24.85 -16.29 4.05
CA PRO A 290 -25.51 -17.26 3.16
C PRO A 290 -24.52 -18.12 2.38
N PHE A 291 -23.42 -17.54 1.89
CA PHE A 291 -22.39 -18.30 1.18
C PHE A 291 -21.69 -19.29 2.09
N LEU A 292 -21.34 -18.89 3.31
CA LEU A 292 -20.75 -19.77 4.32
C LEU A 292 -21.70 -20.92 4.70
N ARG A 293 -23.00 -20.63 4.84
CA ARG A 293 -24.03 -21.65 5.12
C ARG A 293 -24.20 -22.64 3.95
N ALA A 294 -24.01 -22.15 2.73
CA ALA A 294 -24.02 -22.98 1.52
C ALA A 294 -22.73 -23.79 1.30
N GLY A 295 -21.77 -23.72 2.26
CA GLY A 295 -20.48 -24.41 2.17
C GLY A 295 -19.52 -23.80 1.14
N ARG A 296 -19.68 -22.50 0.80
CA ARG A 296 -18.80 -21.79 -0.14
C ARG A 296 -17.65 -21.13 0.58
N GLN A 297 -16.44 -21.34 0.06
CA GLN A 297 -15.25 -20.68 0.62
C GLN A 297 -15.32 -19.17 0.40
N THR A 298 -15.32 -18.42 1.49
CA THR A 298 -15.56 -16.97 1.48
C THR A 298 -14.46 -16.25 2.23
N ILE A 299 -13.88 -15.21 1.61
CA ILE A 299 -13.01 -14.26 2.28
C ILE A 299 -13.75 -12.94 2.51
N VAL A 300 -13.57 -12.37 3.71
CA VAL A 300 -14.09 -11.05 4.06
C VAL A 300 -12.92 -10.17 4.47
N PHE A 301 -12.71 -9.09 3.75
CA PHE A 301 -11.68 -8.11 4.06
C PHE A 301 -12.23 -6.99 4.95
N GLY A 302 -11.48 -6.64 5.99
CA GLY A 302 -11.75 -5.49 6.86
C GLY A 302 -10.57 -4.51 6.86
N ARG A 303 -10.86 -3.20 6.88
CA ARG A 303 -9.84 -2.13 6.80
C ARG A 303 -8.95 -2.02 8.04
N SER A 304 -9.39 -2.53 9.17
CA SER A 304 -8.65 -2.42 10.44
C SER A 304 -8.67 -3.73 11.20
N ARG A 305 -7.72 -3.88 12.13
CA ARG A 305 -7.67 -5.04 13.03
C ARG A 305 -8.96 -5.17 13.85
N VAL A 306 -9.54 -4.05 14.29
CA VAL A 306 -10.80 -4.00 15.03
C VAL A 306 -11.96 -4.48 14.15
N ALA A 307 -12.03 -4.00 12.89
CA ALA A 307 -13.08 -4.44 11.96
C ALA A 307 -13.00 -5.95 11.70
N VAL A 308 -11.80 -6.52 11.57
CA VAL A 308 -11.59 -7.97 11.40
C VAL A 308 -12.11 -8.75 12.61
N GLU A 309 -11.84 -8.31 13.84
CA GLU A 309 -12.33 -8.99 15.04
C GLU A 309 -13.86 -8.90 15.17
N LEU A 310 -14.44 -7.74 14.85
CA LEU A 310 -15.90 -7.56 14.85
C LEU A 310 -16.57 -8.44 13.78
N LEU A 311 -16.02 -8.49 12.56
CA LEU A 311 -16.49 -9.37 11.48
C LEU A 311 -16.41 -10.84 11.90
N LEU A 312 -15.27 -11.26 12.46
CA LEU A 312 -15.04 -12.63 12.90
C LEU A 312 -16.01 -13.06 14.00
N THR A 313 -16.16 -12.21 15.03
CA THR A 313 -17.06 -12.47 16.15
C THR A 313 -18.50 -12.59 15.68
N GLY A 314 -19.02 -11.62 14.92
CA GLY A 314 -20.39 -11.63 14.44
C GLY A 314 -20.69 -12.78 13.48
N LEU A 315 -19.76 -13.17 12.60
CA LEU A 315 -19.92 -14.35 11.74
C LEU A 315 -19.97 -15.64 12.57
N ARG A 316 -19.09 -15.78 13.57
CA ARG A 316 -19.08 -16.95 14.45
C ARG A 316 -20.35 -17.06 15.31
N GLU A 317 -20.85 -15.97 15.81
CA GLU A 317 -22.12 -15.91 16.58
C GLU A 317 -23.30 -16.31 15.68
N SER A 318 -23.42 -15.69 14.49
CA SER A 318 -24.51 -15.99 13.56
C SER A 318 -24.48 -17.42 13.02
N LEU A 319 -23.30 -18.02 12.84
CA LEU A 319 -23.15 -19.44 12.49
C LEU A 319 -23.48 -20.36 13.68
N ARG A 320 -23.24 -19.92 14.91
CA ARG A 320 -23.61 -20.63 16.14
C ARG A 320 -25.11 -20.78 16.28
N GLU A 321 -25.84 -19.72 16.13
CA GLU A 321 -27.28 -19.69 16.21
C GLU A 321 -27.92 -20.62 15.17
N SER A 322 -27.35 -20.67 13.97
CA SER A 322 -27.82 -21.51 12.87
C SER A 322 -27.28 -22.94 12.86
N ARG A 323 -26.57 -23.38 13.91
CA ARG A 323 -25.87 -24.68 13.99
C ARG A 323 -24.89 -24.94 12.83
N GLY A 324 -24.39 -23.87 12.21
CA GLY A 324 -23.45 -23.92 11.11
C GLY A 324 -21.99 -24.22 11.54
N PRO A 325 -21.06 -24.35 10.60
CA PRO A 325 -19.67 -24.79 10.82
C PRO A 325 -18.77 -23.67 11.38
N ARG A 326 -18.87 -23.38 12.67
CA ARG A 326 -18.13 -22.31 13.35
C ARG A 326 -16.62 -22.44 13.35
N SER A 327 -16.15 -23.68 13.54
CA SER A 327 -14.71 -23.97 13.60
C SER A 327 -14.04 -23.72 12.25
N GLN A 328 -14.82 -23.53 11.20
CA GLN A 328 -14.36 -23.33 9.83
C GLN A 328 -14.22 -21.83 9.46
N VAL A 329 -14.46 -20.89 10.38
CA VAL A 329 -14.21 -19.45 10.15
C VAL A 329 -13.05 -18.98 11.02
N ARG A 330 -12.01 -18.43 10.38
CA ARG A 330 -10.78 -17.97 11.01
C ARG A 330 -10.50 -16.49 10.73
N GLY A 331 -9.83 -15.82 11.67
CA GLY A 331 -9.23 -14.52 11.41
C GLY A 331 -7.83 -14.72 10.80
N TYR A 332 -7.38 -13.76 9.98
CA TYR A 332 -6.01 -13.72 9.46
C TYR A 332 -5.54 -12.27 9.39
N ARG A 333 -4.47 -11.94 10.10
CA ARG A 333 -3.92 -10.58 10.15
C ARG A 333 -2.44 -10.57 10.55
N GLY A 334 -1.77 -9.47 10.33
CA GLY A 334 -0.47 -9.20 10.91
C GLY A 334 -0.53 -9.30 12.45
N GLY A 335 0.47 -9.95 13.05
CA GLY A 335 0.53 -10.18 14.49
C GLY A 335 0.14 -11.60 14.93
N TYR A 336 -0.41 -12.43 14.05
CA TYR A 336 -0.53 -13.86 14.33
C TYR A 336 0.82 -14.56 14.18
N LEU A 337 1.06 -15.58 15.02
CA LEU A 337 2.28 -16.37 14.94
C LEU A 337 2.42 -16.99 13.54
N PRO A 338 3.64 -17.08 12.99
CA PRO A 338 3.89 -17.69 11.68
C PRO A 338 3.31 -19.11 11.55
N THR A 339 3.34 -19.89 12.63
CA THR A 339 2.77 -21.26 12.69
C THR A 339 1.25 -21.25 12.55
N GLU A 340 0.55 -20.30 13.18
CA GLU A 340 -0.89 -20.14 13.06
C GLU A 340 -1.30 -19.73 11.63
N ARG A 341 -0.59 -18.75 11.05
CA ARG A 341 -0.84 -18.31 9.68
C ARG A 341 -0.74 -19.46 8.70
N ARG A 342 0.35 -20.25 8.76
CA ARG A 342 0.53 -21.45 7.90
C ARG A 342 -0.54 -22.51 8.11
N ALA A 343 -1.05 -22.67 9.34
CA ALA A 343 -2.15 -23.60 9.59
C ALA A 343 -3.46 -23.14 8.93
N ILE A 344 -3.74 -21.83 8.96
CA ILE A 344 -4.92 -21.23 8.29
C ILE A 344 -4.79 -21.34 6.76
N GLU A 345 -3.63 -21.02 6.20
CA GLU A 345 -3.35 -21.12 4.77
C GLU A 345 -3.55 -22.54 4.26
N ARG A 346 -3.01 -23.54 4.96
CA ARG A 346 -3.23 -24.96 4.64
C ARG A 346 -4.71 -25.34 4.73
N GLY A 347 -5.37 -24.99 5.84
CA GLY A 347 -6.78 -25.31 6.03
C GLY A 347 -7.70 -24.68 4.98
N LEU A 348 -7.33 -23.51 4.44
CA LEU A 348 -8.04 -22.90 3.29
C LEU A 348 -7.80 -23.70 2.00
N ARG A 349 -6.55 -24.10 1.71
CA ARG A 349 -6.21 -24.90 0.54
C ARG A 349 -6.89 -26.26 0.55
N ASP A 350 -6.90 -26.89 1.70
CA ASP A 350 -7.46 -28.23 1.90
C ASP A 350 -9.00 -28.23 2.00
N GLY A 351 -9.63 -27.03 2.06
CA GLY A 351 -11.09 -26.87 2.18
C GLY A 351 -11.65 -27.13 3.58
N GLU A 352 -10.79 -27.26 4.58
CA GLU A 352 -11.17 -27.43 6.00
C GLU A 352 -11.71 -26.12 6.60
N ILE A 353 -11.19 -24.98 6.12
CA ILE A 353 -11.62 -23.63 6.49
C ILE A 353 -12.51 -23.10 5.36
N LEU A 354 -13.77 -22.79 5.69
CA LEU A 354 -14.75 -22.24 4.75
C LEU A 354 -14.75 -20.70 4.72
N GLY A 355 -14.41 -20.06 5.84
CA GLY A 355 -14.41 -18.61 5.94
C GLY A 355 -13.11 -18.07 6.50
N VAL A 356 -12.60 -17.00 5.91
CA VAL A 356 -11.49 -16.25 6.48
C VAL A 356 -11.84 -14.74 6.51
N VAL A 357 -11.60 -14.12 7.65
CA VAL A 357 -11.71 -12.66 7.81
C VAL A 357 -10.30 -12.10 7.93
N ALA A 358 -9.92 -11.21 7.01
CA ALA A 358 -8.55 -10.75 6.90
C ALA A 358 -8.44 -9.23 6.79
N THR A 359 -7.28 -8.69 7.17
CA THR A 359 -6.81 -7.37 6.71
C THR A 359 -6.17 -7.53 5.32
N SER A 360 -5.53 -6.49 4.79
CA SER A 360 -4.69 -6.56 3.57
C SER A 360 -3.58 -7.64 3.63
N ALA A 361 -3.38 -8.30 4.77
CA ALA A 361 -2.38 -9.37 4.91
C ALA A 361 -2.62 -10.59 3.98
N LEU A 362 -3.86 -10.81 3.50
CA LEU A 362 -4.20 -11.81 2.47
C LEU A 362 -4.47 -11.16 1.09
N GLU A 363 -4.14 -9.90 0.90
CA GLU A 363 -4.25 -9.22 -0.39
C GLU A 363 -3.13 -9.66 -1.34
N LEU A 364 -1.90 -9.77 -0.84
CA LEU A 364 -0.73 -10.19 -1.60
C LEU A 364 -0.66 -11.72 -1.81
N GLY A 365 0.11 -12.14 -2.77
CA GLY A 365 0.26 -13.45 -3.41
C GLY A 365 0.33 -14.76 -2.60
N VAL A 366 0.02 -14.76 -1.30
CA VAL A 366 -0.02 -15.99 -0.49
C VAL A 366 -1.00 -17.01 -1.09
N ASP A 367 -0.55 -18.27 -1.25
CA ASP A 367 -1.40 -19.32 -1.78
C ASP A 367 -2.36 -19.87 -0.71
N ILE A 368 -3.61 -19.42 -0.79
CA ILE A 368 -4.72 -19.86 0.06
C ILE A 368 -5.73 -20.75 -0.67
N GLY A 369 -5.39 -21.24 -1.86
CA GLY A 369 -6.27 -22.06 -2.66
C GLY A 369 -7.37 -21.28 -3.36
N ARG A 370 -8.46 -21.96 -3.66
CA ARG A 370 -9.63 -21.40 -4.37
C ARG A 370 -10.65 -20.87 -3.38
N LEU A 371 -11.00 -19.62 -3.53
CA LEU A 371 -12.15 -19.06 -2.84
C LEU A 371 -13.25 -18.76 -3.88
N ASP A 372 -14.51 -18.96 -3.48
CA ASP A 372 -15.67 -18.72 -4.33
C ASP A 372 -16.15 -17.28 -4.24
N VAL A 373 -16.00 -16.65 -3.07
CA VAL A 373 -16.55 -15.33 -2.76
C VAL A 373 -15.53 -14.45 -2.06
N ALA A 374 -15.42 -13.19 -2.50
CA ALA A 374 -14.67 -12.14 -1.84
C ALA A 374 -15.59 -10.97 -1.47
N ILE A 375 -15.59 -10.58 -0.21
CA ILE A 375 -16.37 -9.44 0.30
C ILE A 375 -15.41 -8.45 0.91
N VAL A 376 -15.52 -7.19 0.52
CA VAL A 376 -14.64 -6.11 0.96
C VAL A 376 -15.48 -5.10 1.76
N ALA A 377 -15.21 -4.96 3.04
CA ALA A 377 -15.89 -4.03 3.93
C ALA A 377 -15.15 -2.69 4.00
N GLY A 378 -15.58 -1.73 3.21
CA GLY A 378 -14.94 -0.45 2.93
C GLY A 378 -13.93 -0.52 1.78
N TYR A 379 -13.87 0.54 0.98
CA TYR A 379 -12.91 0.65 -0.13
C TYR A 379 -11.46 0.56 0.38
N PRO A 380 -10.60 -0.29 -0.18
CA PRO A 380 -9.24 -0.53 0.34
C PRO A 380 -8.28 0.66 0.20
N GLY A 381 -8.67 1.69 -0.54
CA GLY A 381 -7.87 2.88 -0.79
C GLY A 381 -7.27 2.94 -2.19
N SER A 382 -7.36 1.84 -2.98
CA SER A 382 -6.91 1.84 -4.37
C SER A 382 -7.71 0.84 -5.23
N ILE A 383 -7.78 1.10 -6.54
CA ILE A 383 -8.37 0.18 -7.54
C ILE A 383 -7.56 -1.12 -7.54
N ALA A 384 -6.22 -1.02 -7.59
CA ALA A 384 -5.33 -2.17 -7.60
C ALA A 384 -5.57 -3.09 -6.38
N ALA A 385 -5.62 -2.53 -5.15
CA ALA A 385 -5.92 -3.29 -3.94
C ALA A 385 -7.32 -3.93 -4.01
N THR A 386 -8.31 -3.21 -4.53
CA THR A 386 -9.68 -3.74 -4.69
C THR A 386 -9.69 -4.94 -5.63
N TRP A 387 -9.05 -4.84 -6.79
CA TRP A 387 -8.95 -5.94 -7.74
C TRP A 387 -8.10 -7.11 -7.21
N GLN A 388 -7.09 -6.86 -6.39
CA GLN A 388 -6.30 -7.91 -5.71
C GLN A 388 -7.16 -8.67 -4.70
N GLN A 389 -7.95 -7.94 -3.88
CA GLN A 389 -8.87 -8.55 -2.93
C GLN A 389 -9.98 -9.32 -3.64
N PHE A 390 -10.57 -8.78 -4.70
CA PHE A 390 -11.52 -9.49 -5.56
C PHE A 390 -10.89 -10.70 -6.26
N GLY A 391 -9.61 -10.58 -6.62
CA GLY A 391 -8.81 -11.64 -7.24
C GLY A 391 -8.56 -12.85 -6.35
N ARG A 392 -8.85 -12.74 -5.04
CA ARG A 392 -8.83 -13.90 -4.12
C ARG A 392 -9.97 -14.88 -4.36
N ALA A 393 -11.03 -14.45 -5.04
CA ALA A 393 -12.11 -15.32 -5.51
C ALA A 393 -11.94 -15.64 -7.00
N GLY A 394 -12.29 -16.88 -7.40
CA GLY A 394 -12.36 -17.25 -8.82
C GLY A 394 -11.04 -17.59 -9.52
N ARG A 395 -10.07 -18.17 -8.83
CA ARG A 395 -8.72 -18.49 -9.38
C ARG A 395 -8.67 -19.52 -10.52
N ARG A 396 -9.72 -20.30 -10.77
CA ARG A 396 -9.82 -21.27 -11.91
C ARG A 396 -11.19 -21.14 -12.58
N ALA A 397 -11.38 -21.77 -13.72
CA ALA A 397 -12.62 -21.75 -14.48
C ALA A 397 -13.86 -22.10 -13.63
N GLY A 398 -14.58 -21.10 -13.14
CA GLY A 398 -15.78 -21.20 -12.31
C GLY A 398 -16.35 -19.81 -12.03
N THR A 399 -17.66 -19.75 -11.74
CA THR A 399 -18.32 -18.48 -11.37
C THR A 399 -17.89 -18.05 -9.96
N SER A 400 -17.53 -16.80 -9.80
CA SER A 400 -17.16 -16.17 -8.52
C SER A 400 -17.99 -14.93 -8.23
N VAL A 401 -18.05 -14.55 -6.95
CA VAL A 401 -18.77 -13.36 -6.50
C VAL A 401 -17.81 -12.44 -5.76
N ALA A 402 -17.79 -11.18 -6.16
CA ALA A 402 -17.03 -10.12 -5.50
C ALA A 402 -17.99 -9.01 -5.06
N VAL A 403 -17.92 -8.60 -3.80
CA VAL A 403 -18.82 -7.58 -3.23
C VAL A 403 -17.98 -6.52 -2.54
N LEU A 404 -18.13 -5.26 -2.95
CA LEU A 404 -17.63 -4.11 -2.22
C LEU A 404 -18.78 -3.48 -1.43
N VAL A 405 -18.68 -3.47 -0.12
CA VAL A 405 -19.65 -2.82 0.77
C VAL A 405 -19.05 -1.49 1.23
N ALA A 406 -19.61 -0.38 0.79
CA ALA A 406 -19.14 0.96 1.14
C ALA A 406 -19.27 1.24 2.65
N SER A 407 -18.43 2.11 3.17
CA SER A 407 -18.63 2.77 4.45
C SER A 407 -19.19 4.19 4.26
N ALA A 408 -19.41 4.91 5.35
CA ALA A 408 -19.76 6.34 5.27
C ALA A 408 -18.56 7.24 4.89
N ALA A 409 -17.37 6.67 4.62
CA ALA A 409 -16.21 7.45 4.23
C ALA A 409 -16.42 8.08 2.83
N PRO A 410 -15.96 9.33 2.61
CA PRO A 410 -16.18 10.05 1.35
C PRO A 410 -15.74 9.28 0.11
N VAL A 411 -14.54 8.69 0.14
CA VAL A 411 -14.00 7.93 -0.98
C VAL A 411 -14.82 6.67 -1.27
N ASP A 412 -15.29 5.96 -0.23
CA ASP A 412 -16.14 4.78 -0.38
C ASP A 412 -17.45 5.15 -1.10
N GLN A 413 -18.08 6.25 -0.69
CA GLN A 413 -19.30 6.75 -1.27
C GLN A 413 -19.11 7.19 -2.73
N TYR A 414 -17.97 7.85 -3.02
CA TYR A 414 -17.62 8.19 -4.40
C TYR A 414 -17.52 6.94 -5.27
N VAL A 415 -16.71 5.96 -4.86
CA VAL A 415 -16.43 4.74 -5.65
C VAL A 415 -17.69 3.93 -5.94
N VAL A 416 -18.62 3.78 -4.99
CA VAL A 416 -19.84 2.97 -5.22
C VAL A 416 -20.86 3.69 -6.11
N HIS A 417 -20.88 5.02 -6.10
CA HIS A 417 -21.78 5.82 -6.96
C HIS A 417 -21.16 6.18 -8.33
N HIS A 418 -19.85 5.93 -8.52
CA HIS A 418 -19.12 6.08 -9.77
C HIS A 418 -18.48 4.74 -10.17
N PRO A 419 -19.28 3.72 -10.55
CA PRO A 419 -18.77 2.39 -10.86
C PRO A 419 -17.74 2.37 -12.00
N GLU A 420 -17.84 3.31 -12.94
CA GLU A 420 -16.90 3.51 -14.04
C GLU A 420 -15.47 3.76 -13.51
N PHE A 421 -15.33 4.40 -12.37
CA PHE A 421 -14.03 4.61 -11.73
C PHE A 421 -13.32 3.30 -11.43
N LEU A 422 -14.05 2.30 -10.90
CA LEU A 422 -13.50 1.00 -10.54
C LEU A 422 -13.40 0.03 -11.73
N LEU A 423 -14.36 0.12 -12.67
CA LEU A 423 -14.52 -0.85 -13.76
C LEU A 423 -13.79 -0.45 -15.03
N ASP A 424 -13.83 0.83 -15.38
CA ASP A 424 -13.32 1.35 -16.65
C ASP A 424 -12.12 2.29 -16.46
N GLY A 425 -11.91 2.78 -15.23
CA GLY A 425 -10.79 3.62 -14.91
C GLY A 425 -9.45 2.89 -15.08
N PRO A 426 -8.39 3.59 -15.56
CA PRO A 426 -7.06 3.02 -15.53
C PRO A 426 -6.68 2.73 -14.07
N PRO A 427 -5.94 1.65 -13.80
CA PRO A 427 -5.41 1.42 -12.46
C PRO A 427 -4.44 2.54 -12.06
N GLU A 428 -4.17 2.64 -10.76
CA GLU A 428 -3.30 3.66 -10.18
C GLU A 428 -1.92 3.71 -10.84
N GLU A 429 -1.40 4.92 -10.98
CA GLU A 429 0.01 5.15 -11.20
C GLU A 429 0.76 5.05 -9.87
N ALA A 430 1.68 4.13 -9.76
CA ALA A 430 2.59 4.09 -8.62
C ALA A 430 3.72 5.09 -8.85
N ARG A 431 3.87 6.05 -7.93
CA ARG A 431 4.89 7.09 -8.03
C ARG A 431 6.02 6.85 -7.05
N VAL A 432 7.21 7.19 -7.49
CA VAL A 432 8.44 7.10 -6.71
C VAL A 432 9.34 8.27 -7.14
N ASP A 433 9.97 8.89 -6.16
CA ASP A 433 11.05 9.85 -6.37
C ASP A 433 12.35 9.29 -5.77
N PRO A 434 13.18 8.62 -6.58
CA PRO A 434 14.47 8.10 -6.14
C PRO A 434 15.50 9.19 -5.85
N ASP A 435 15.28 10.40 -6.37
CA ASP A 435 16.20 11.53 -6.31
C ASP A 435 15.81 12.56 -5.27
N ASN A 436 14.75 12.28 -4.47
CA ASN A 436 14.43 13.05 -3.27
C ASN A 436 15.70 13.21 -2.43
N LEU A 437 16.11 14.46 -2.19
CA LEU A 437 17.42 14.80 -1.63
C LEU A 437 17.68 14.13 -0.27
N HIS A 438 16.67 14.06 0.61
CA HIS A 438 16.79 13.43 1.92
C HIS A 438 17.07 11.93 1.82
N VAL A 439 16.33 11.24 0.93
CA VAL A 439 16.51 9.81 0.66
C VAL A 439 17.86 9.57 -0.04
N LEU A 440 18.17 10.38 -1.03
CA LEU A 440 19.39 10.25 -1.84
C LEU A 440 20.65 10.41 -0.99
N LEU A 441 20.74 11.48 -0.16
CA LEU A 441 21.89 11.72 0.72
C LEU A 441 22.11 10.60 1.73
N ALA A 442 21.02 10.09 2.34
CA ALA A 442 21.10 8.97 3.26
C ALA A 442 21.70 7.71 2.58
N HIS A 443 21.24 7.40 1.37
CA HIS A 443 21.76 6.25 0.62
C HIS A 443 23.14 6.48 0.01
N LEU A 444 23.50 7.71 -0.31
CA LEU A 444 24.85 8.07 -0.76
C LEU A 444 25.88 7.82 0.35
N ARG A 445 25.54 8.16 1.61
CA ARG A 445 26.36 7.81 2.80
C ARG A 445 26.56 6.30 2.89
N ALA A 446 25.47 5.50 2.77
CA ALA A 446 25.57 4.03 2.80
C ALA A 446 26.39 3.48 1.62
N ALA A 447 26.24 4.05 0.42
CA ALA A 447 26.99 3.66 -0.76
C ALA A 447 28.50 3.96 -0.62
N ALA A 448 28.85 5.09 -0.01
CA ALA A 448 30.24 5.47 0.27
C ALA A 448 30.90 4.56 1.33
N PHE A 449 30.11 4.10 2.30
CA PHE A 449 30.55 3.09 3.28
C PHE A 449 30.86 1.73 2.61
N GLU A 450 30.06 1.34 1.62
CA GLU A 450 30.21 0.04 0.94
C GLU A 450 31.38 0.02 -0.02
N LEU A 451 31.51 1.04 -0.83
CA LEU A 451 32.59 1.17 -1.86
C LEU A 451 32.98 2.64 -2.00
N PRO A 452 34.28 2.96 -2.19
CA PRO A 452 34.72 4.32 -2.50
C PRO A 452 34.10 4.78 -3.83
N PHE A 453 33.85 6.08 -3.97
CA PHE A 453 33.39 6.68 -5.21
C PHE A 453 34.55 7.15 -6.08
N GLU A 454 34.48 6.86 -7.37
CA GLU A 454 35.40 7.38 -8.36
C GLU A 454 35.05 8.86 -8.69
N PRO A 455 36.02 9.68 -9.12
CA PRO A 455 35.72 11.03 -9.59
C PRO A 455 34.73 10.99 -10.78
N GLY A 456 33.65 11.80 -10.70
CA GLY A 456 32.61 11.85 -11.72
C GLY A 456 31.67 10.64 -11.76
N GLU A 457 31.76 9.74 -10.80
CA GLU A 457 30.84 8.59 -10.69
C GLU A 457 29.41 9.08 -10.44
N ARG A 458 28.45 8.47 -11.16
CA ARG A 458 27.03 8.82 -11.04
C ARG A 458 26.35 7.95 -9.97
N PHE A 459 25.52 8.60 -9.17
CA PHE A 459 24.60 7.92 -8.25
C PHE A 459 23.19 8.49 -8.47
N GLY A 460 22.46 7.88 -9.38
CA GLY A 460 21.23 8.44 -9.94
C GLY A 460 21.50 9.20 -11.26
N PRO A 461 20.69 10.23 -11.59
CA PRO A 461 20.80 10.94 -12.87
C PRO A 461 22.03 11.83 -12.95
N ASN A 462 22.57 12.32 -11.82
CA ASN A 462 23.65 13.29 -11.74
C ASN A 462 24.96 12.67 -11.24
N ALA A 463 26.08 13.35 -11.46
CA ALA A 463 27.34 13.03 -10.80
C ALA A 463 27.22 13.24 -9.29
N ALA A 464 27.87 12.37 -8.52
CA ALA A 464 27.75 12.40 -7.06
C ALA A 464 28.70 13.42 -6.39
N ASP A 465 29.60 14.05 -7.16
CA ASP A 465 30.72 14.85 -6.62
C ASP A 465 30.26 15.99 -5.72
N ASP A 466 29.24 16.77 -6.11
CA ASP A 466 28.75 17.91 -5.31
C ASP A 466 28.12 17.43 -3.98
N LEU A 467 27.36 16.36 -4.02
CA LEU A 467 26.76 15.75 -2.83
C LEU A 467 27.83 15.11 -1.93
N LEU A 468 28.86 14.51 -2.52
CA LEU A 468 29.99 13.96 -1.77
C LEU A 468 30.85 15.07 -1.15
N ALA A 469 31.00 16.22 -1.83
CA ALA A 469 31.67 17.39 -1.27
C ALA A 469 30.93 17.91 -0.04
N PHE A 470 29.58 18.04 -0.13
CA PHE A 470 28.74 18.40 1.01
C PHE A 470 28.90 17.39 2.17
N LEU A 471 28.83 16.08 1.91
CA LEU A 471 29.07 15.05 2.91
C LEU A 471 30.50 15.07 3.47
N GLY A 472 31.45 15.60 2.71
CA GLY A 472 32.82 15.84 3.15
C GLY A 472 32.92 16.99 4.16
N GLU A 473 32.20 18.08 3.94
CA GLU A 473 32.07 19.22 4.89
C GLU A 473 31.42 18.76 6.20
N GLU A 474 30.44 17.85 6.12
CA GLU A 474 29.81 17.20 7.28
C GLU A 474 30.71 16.14 7.97
N GLY A 475 31.89 15.84 7.41
CA GLY A 475 32.84 14.90 7.99
C GLY A 475 32.52 13.40 7.78
N HIS A 476 31.56 13.08 6.92
CA HIS A 476 31.16 11.70 6.63
C HIS A 476 32.08 10.99 5.63
N VAL A 477 32.56 11.72 4.63
CA VAL A 477 33.48 11.20 3.60
C VAL A 477 34.71 12.10 3.46
N ARG A 478 35.77 11.55 2.88
CA ARG A 478 37.01 12.30 2.63
C ARG A 478 37.52 11.98 1.22
N GLN A 479 37.87 13.01 0.47
CA GLN A 479 38.56 12.85 -0.80
C GLN A 479 40.04 12.58 -0.56
N ALA A 480 40.57 11.52 -1.18
CA ALA A 480 41.97 11.16 -1.11
C ALA A 480 42.77 11.77 -2.26
N GLY A 481 44.11 11.67 -2.23
CA GLY A 481 44.99 12.21 -3.27
C GLY A 481 44.85 11.59 -4.66
N ASP A 482 44.18 10.45 -4.78
CA ASP A 482 43.79 9.77 -6.01
C ASP A 482 42.47 10.30 -6.62
N GLY A 483 41.84 11.28 -5.94
CA GLY A 483 40.56 11.87 -6.33
C GLY A 483 39.33 11.09 -5.89
N ARG A 484 39.49 9.91 -5.31
CA ARG A 484 38.38 9.07 -4.82
C ARG A 484 37.84 9.57 -3.49
N TRP A 485 36.54 9.33 -3.27
CA TRP A 485 35.87 9.62 -2.01
C TRP A 485 35.76 8.36 -1.16
N TYR A 486 36.28 8.40 0.06
CA TYR A 486 36.28 7.29 1.02
C TYR A 486 35.43 7.63 2.24
N TRP A 487 34.72 6.65 2.78
CA TRP A 487 34.03 6.76 4.06
C TRP A 487 35.05 7.06 5.18
N SER A 488 34.76 8.04 6.03
CA SER A 488 35.67 8.49 7.10
C SER A 488 35.04 8.58 8.49
N SER A 489 33.71 8.35 8.61
CA SER A 489 33.00 8.38 9.87
C SER A 489 33.03 7.01 10.56
N GLU A 490 32.91 6.99 11.91
CA GLU A 490 32.79 5.75 12.70
C GLU A 490 31.38 5.16 12.67
N ASN A 491 30.38 5.90 12.21
CA ASN A 491 28.98 5.49 12.17
C ASN A 491 28.74 4.36 11.15
N PHE A 492 27.71 3.55 11.39
CA PHE A 492 27.21 2.56 10.47
C PHE A 492 25.94 3.09 9.75
N PRO A 493 26.08 3.70 8.57
CA PRO A 493 25.01 4.52 7.98
C PRO A 493 23.75 3.71 7.63
N ALA A 494 23.89 2.42 7.32
CA ALA A 494 22.72 1.58 7.01
C ALA A 494 21.80 1.38 8.24
N SER A 495 22.29 1.49 9.47
CA SER A 495 21.43 1.39 10.66
C SER A 495 20.63 2.66 10.95
N GLU A 496 21.01 3.78 10.34
CA GLU A 496 20.34 5.07 10.51
C GLU A 496 19.20 5.29 9.52
N ILE A 497 19.06 4.39 8.52
CA ILE A 497 18.06 4.50 7.45
C ILE A 497 16.92 3.52 7.70
N SER A 498 15.72 4.05 7.93
CA SER A 498 14.48 3.26 7.89
C SER A 498 13.89 3.34 6.48
N LEU A 499 13.74 2.22 5.78
CA LEU A 499 13.22 2.21 4.41
C LEU A 499 11.74 2.64 4.31
N ARG A 500 11.03 2.71 5.44
CA ARG A 500 9.59 2.99 5.46
C ARG A 500 9.23 4.41 5.88
N THR A 501 10.23 5.23 6.20
CA THR A 501 10.06 6.63 6.59
C THR A 501 11.14 7.49 5.97
N ALA A 502 10.80 8.70 5.54
CA ALA A 502 11.79 9.70 5.13
C ALA A 502 12.38 10.46 6.32
N ALA A 503 11.75 10.36 7.50
CA ALA A 503 12.24 10.98 8.72
C ALA A 503 13.38 10.15 9.31
N GLN A 504 14.47 10.81 9.64
CA GLN A 504 15.66 10.18 10.26
C GLN A 504 15.44 9.84 11.74
N GLU A 505 14.31 10.26 12.34
CA GLU A 505 14.05 10.15 13.77
C GLU A 505 12.83 9.29 14.07
N ASN A 506 13.07 8.17 14.77
CA ASN A 506 12.01 7.29 15.26
C ASN A 506 11.93 7.34 16.80
N VAL A 507 10.73 7.14 17.32
CA VAL A 507 10.46 6.94 18.75
C VAL A 507 10.36 5.44 19.01
N VAL A 508 11.22 4.93 19.89
CA VAL A 508 11.25 3.52 20.30
C VAL A 508 10.19 3.27 21.37
N ILE A 509 9.34 2.25 21.18
CA ILE A 509 8.27 1.89 22.13
C ILE A 509 8.75 0.75 23.02
N ILE A 510 8.78 1.02 24.32
CA ILE A 510 9.32 0.12 25.34
C ILE A 510 8.18 -0.36 26.25
N ASP A 511 7.84 -1.64 26.19
CA ASP A 511 6.89 -2.29 27.09
C ASP A 511 7.55 -2.52 28.46
N THR A 512 7.03 -1.88 29.48
CA THR A 512 7.49 -1.98 30.87
C THR A 512 6.62 -2.94 31.72
N THR A 513 5.68 -3.64 31.12
CA THR A 513 4.81 -4.60 31.81
C THR A 513 5.61 -5.80 32.37
N PRO A 514 6.56 -6.40 31.63
CA PRO A 514 7.38 -7.48 32.17
C PRO A 514 8.51 -6.95 33.09
N ASP A 515 9.02 -7.77 33.98
CA ASP A 515 10.13 -7.43 34.88
C ASP A 515 11.36 -6.88 34.18
N ARG A 516 11.59 -7.30 32.94
CA ARG A 516 12.61 -6.73 32.06
C ARG A 516 11.93 -5.99 30.92
N PRO A 517 12.08 -4.66 30.83
CA PRO A 517 11.56 -3.87 29.72
C PRO A 517 12.02 -4.40 28.36
N ARG A 518 11.11 -4.40 27.38
CA ARG A 518 11.42 -4.86 26.02
C ARG A 518 10.94 -3.86 24.99
N VAL A 519 11.69 -3.71 23.92
CA VAL A 519 11.25 -2.96 22.73
C VAL A 519 10.16 -3.78 22.03
N ILE A 520 9.01 -3.17 21.78
CA ILE A 520 7.89 -3.79 21.07
C ILE A 520 7.64 -3.18 19.69
N GLY A 521 8.20 -2.01 19.40
CA GLY A 521 8.05 -1.35 18.10
C GLY A 521 8.71 0.01 18.05
N GLU A 522 8.60 0.62 16.89
CA GLU A 522 9.04 1.99 16.63
C GLU A 522 7.93 2.72 15.85
N VAL A 523 7.85 4.03 16.01
CA VAL A 523 6.99 4.93 15.23
C VAL A 523 7.81 6.14 14.82
N ASP A 524 7.53 6.68 13.64
CA ASP A 524 8.15 7.94 13.22
C ASP A 524 7.74 9.09 14.16
N LEU A 525 8.61 10.10 14.25
CA LEU A 525 8.44 11.22 15.17
C LEU A 525 7.13 11.99 14.94
N PHE A 526 6.70 12.11 13.68
CA PHE A 526 5.46 12.80 13.31
C PHE A 526 4.23 12.04 13.82
N ALA A 527 4.22 10.71 13.64
CA ALA A 527 3.15 9.86 14.15
C ALA A 527 3.19 9.72 15.68
N ALA A 528 4.36 9.87 16.31
CA ALA A 528 4.52 9.75 17.76
C ALA A 528 3.64 10.74 18.53
N GLN A 529 3.48 11.99 18.03
CA GLN A 529 2.61 12.99 18.64
C GLN A 529 1.16 12.52 18.81
N THR A 530 0.69 11.66 17.92
CA THR A 530 -0.71 11.22 17.91
C THR A 530 -0.91 9.81 18.43
N LEU A 531 0.11 8.94 18.30
CA LEU A 531 0.00 7.52 18.63
C LEU A 531 0.54 7.17 20.01
N VAL A 532 1.61 7.86 20.46
CA VAL A 532 2.31 7.51 21.71
C VAL A 532 2.55 8.72 22.61
N HIS A 533 1.69 9.76 22.51
CA HIS A 533 1.67 10.85 23.50
C HIS A 533 1.38 10.29 24.91
N GLN A 534 1.74 11.01 25.95
CA GLN A 534 1.41 10.60 27.31
C GLN A 534 -0.11 10.39 27.46
N ASP A 535 -0.50 9.36 28.19
CA ASP A 535 -1.88 8.90 28.41
C ASP A 535 -2.58 8.35 27.14
N ALA A 536 -1.86 8.16 26.01
CA ALA A 536 -2.42 7.47 24.85
C ALA A 536 -2.69 5.98 25.14
N ILE A 537 -3.69 5.43 24.47
CA ILE A 537 -3.90 3.99 24.39
C ILE A 537 -3.33 3.51 23.05
N TYR A 538 -2.12 2.98 23.11
CA TYR A 538 -1.41 2.44 21.95
C TYR A 538 -1.84 1.00 21.69
N LEU A 539 -2.23 0.70 20.44
CA LEU A 539 -2.66 -0.62 20.02
C LEU A 539 -1.54 -1.33 19.28
N HIS A 540 -1.04 -2.43 19.84
CA HIS A 540 0.02 -3.21 19.23
C HIS A 540 -0.27 -4.71 19.33
N GLU A 541 -0.27 -5.43 18.20
CA GLU A 541 -0.53 -6.89 18.10
C GLU A 541 -1.76 -7.36 18.90
N SER A 542 -2.86 -6.60 18.77
CA SER A 542 -4.13 -6.84 19.49
C SER A 542 -4.08 -6.64 21.01
N ALA A 543 -2.96 -6.22 21.54
CA ALA A 543 -2.84 -5.78 22.93
C ALA A 543 -2.99 -4.26 23.01
N GLN A 544 -3.53 -3.81 24.12
CA GLN A 544 -3.67 -2.40 24.44
C GLN A 544 -2.58 -2.00 25.42
N PHE A 545 -1.95 -0.87 25.17
CA PHE A 545 -0.89 -0.34 26.01
C PHE A 545 -1.20 1.11 26.37
N HIS A 546 -1.16 1.43 27.65
CA HIS A 546 -1.21 2.80 28.13
C HIS A 546 0.19 3.39 28.06
N VAL A 547 0.33 4.58 27.47
CA VAL A 547 1.61 5.32 27.42
C VAL A 547 1.76 6.07 28.73
N ASP A 548 2.61 5.57 29.60
CA ASP A 548 2.89 6.18 30.91
C ASP A 548 3.76 7.43 30.76
N ARG A 549 4.72 7.41 29.84
CA ARG A 549 5.63 8.51 29.57
C ARG A 549 6.15 8.48 28.13
N LEU A 550 6.11 9.61 27.45
CA LEU A 550 6.87 9.87 26.24
C LEU A 550 8.06 10.76 26.59
N ASP A 551 9.25 10.22 26.46
CA ASP A 551 10.49 10.97 26.56
C ASP A 551 10.84 11.46 25.17
N TRP A 552 10.52 12.74 24.93
CA TRP A 552 10.66 13.33 23.59
C TRP A 552 12.12 13.50 23.18
N ASP A 553 12.99 13.86 24.11
CA ASP A 553 14.40 14.10 23.85
C ASP A 553 15.18 12.81 23.61
N GLU A 554 14.87 11.77 24.40
CA GLU A 554 15.46 10.45 24.28
C GLU A 554 14.80 9.59 23.17
N ARG A 555 13.73 10.08 22.54
CA ARG A 555 12.95 9.33 21.52
C ARG A 555 12.46 7.97 22.03
N LYS A 556 11.90 7.94 23.25
CA LYS A 556 11.42 6.71 23.90
C LYS A 556 10.03 6.87 24.48
N ALA A 557 9.12 5.98 24.13
CA ALA A 557 7.79 5.86 24.72
C ALA A 557 7.75 4.64 25.65
N TYR A 558 7.48 4.87 26.92
CA TYR A 558 7.33 3.81 27.93
C TYR A 558 5.86 3.46 28.07
N VAL A 559 5.53 2.20 27.81
CA VAL A 559 4.15 1.74 27.76
C VAL A 559 3.95 0.53 28.68
N ARG A 560 2.76 0.38 29.22
CA ARG A 560 2.35 -0.81 30.01
C ARG A 560 1.06 -1.39 29.45
N ARG A 561 0.94 -2.71 29.49
CA ARG A 561 -0.25 -3.41 29.02
C ARG A 561 -1.46 -3.08 29.90
N VAL A 562 -2.59 -2.81 29.25
CA VAL A 562 -3.88 -2.52 29.90
C VAL A 562 -5.00 -3.27 29.18
N ASP A 563 -6.18 -3.32 29.82
CA ASP A 563 -7.43 -3.79 29.22
C ASP A 563 -8.49 -2.75 29.50
N VAL A 564 -8.81 -1.94 28.49
CA VAL A 564 -9.74 -0.81 28.60
C VAL A 564 -10.76 -0.88 27.46
N ASP A 565 -11.91 -0.22 27.64
CA ASP A 565 -13.01 -0.23 26.67
C ASP A 565 -12.97 0.93 25.65
N HIS A 566 -11.88 1.67 25.62
CA HIS A 566 -11.69 2.84 24.76
C HIS A 566 -10.31 2.92 24.13
N TYR A 567 -10.19 3.74 23.10
CA TYR A 567 -8.93 4.16 22.51
C TYR A 567 -8.82 5.69 22.55
N THR A 568 -7.62 6.21 22.28
CA THR A 568 -7.37 7.65 22.21
C THR A 568 -7.19 8.11 20.77
N GLN A 569 -7.72 9.28 20.48
CA GLN A 569 -7.52 9.97 19.20
C GLN A 569 -7.07 11.41 19.48
N ALA A 570 -5.86 11.76 19.05
CA ALA A 570 -5.34 13.11 19.17
C ALA A 570 -5.79 14.02 18.04
N ASP A 571 -6.09 15.27 18.37
CA ASP A 571 -6.34 16.35 17.41
C ASP A 571 -5.07 17.17 17.25
N ARG A 572 -4.74 17.56 16.01
CA ARG A 572 -3.58 18.36 15.65
C ARG A 572 -4.00 19.73 15.14
N ALA A 573 -3.35 20.76 15.63
CA ALA A 573 -3.33 22.06 14.98
C ALA A 573 -2.21 22.07 13.92
N VAL A 574 -2.54 22.49 12.72
CA VAL A 574 -1.59 22.55 11.59
C VAL A 574 -1.59 23.96 11.04
N THR A 575 -0.40 24.53 10.91
CA THR A 575 -0.16 25.80 10.22
C THR A 575 0.76 25.57 9.04
N LEU A 576 0.65 26.39 8.00
CA LEU A 576 1.39 26.21 6.77
C LEU A 576 1.93 27.56 6.29
N LYS A 577 3.23 27.55 5.91
CA LYS A 577 3.96 28.71 5.38
C LYS A 577 4.56 28.34 4.02
N PRO A 578 4.16 29.00 2.91
CA PRO A 578 4.88 28.90 1.64
C PRO A 578 6.33 29.35 1.78
N LEU A 579 7.27 28.56 1.26
CA LEU A 579 8.69 28.86 1.21
C LEU A 579 9.12 29.27 -0.18
N ASP A 580 8.69 28.53 -1.21
CA ASP A 580 8.96 28.81 -2.61
C ASP A 580 7.75 28.44 -3.49
N VAL A 581 7.61 29.12 -4.63
CA VAL A 581 6.52 28.91 -5.60
C VAL A 581 7.11 28.42 -6.91
N PHE A 582 6.86 27.16 -7.24
CA PHE A 582 7.41 26.53 -8.44
C PHE A 582 6.60 26.90 -9.69
N ALA A 583 5.27 26.95 -9.55
CA ALA A 583 4.38 27.44 -10.59
C ALA A 583 3.12 28.09 -10.02
N GLU A 584 2.61 29.07 -10.76
CA GLU A 584 1.42 29.84 -10.41
C GLU A 584 0.62 30.20 -11.66
N ALA A 585 -0.71 30.19 -11.55
CA ALA A 585 -1.60 30.62 -12.62
C ALA A 585 -2.90 31.23 -12.06
N GLU A 586 -3.39 32.26 -12.72
CA GLU A 586 -4.71 32.81 -12.44
C GLU A 586 -5.81 31.84 -12.79
N THR A 587 -6.88 31.81 -12.00
CA THR A 587 -8.08 31.00 -12.20
C THR A 587 -9.32 31.86 -12.00
N VAL A 588 -10.49 31.33 -12.34
CA VAL A 588 -11.75 32.02 -12.03
C VAL A 588 -11.86 32.15 -10.50
N GLY A 589 -12.04 33.36 -10.02
CA GLY A 589 -12.21 33.65 -8.58
C GLY A 589 -10.97 33.62 -7.72
N GLY A 590 -9.77 33.40 -8.28
CA GLY A 590 -8.54 33.34 -7.51
C GLY A 590 -7.32 32.90 -8.29
N ARG A 591 -6.39 32.24 -7.58
CA ARG A 591 -5.08 31.80 -8.11
C ARG A 591 -4.76 30.40 -7.63
N ARG A 592 -4.25 29.56 -8.51
CA ARG A 592 -3.69 28.26 -8.17
C ARG A 592 -2.17 28.33 -8.17
N SER A 593 -1.56 27.66 -7.22
CA SER A 593 -0.10 27.58 -7.12
C SER A 593 0.34 26.20 -6.63
N HIS A 594 1.56 25.81 -6.92
CA HIS A 594 2.26 24.73 -6.22
C HIS A 594 3.70 25.12 -5.94
N GLY A 595 4.27 24.54 -4.88
CA GLY A 595 5.62 24.85 -4.45
C GLY A 595 5.98 24.22 -3.12
N GLU A 596 7.07 24.70 -2.57
CA GLU A 596 7.61 24.25 -1.30
C GLU A 596 6.95 24.98 -0.14
N VAL A 597 6.66 24.23 0.93
CA VAL A 597 5.99 24.75 2.12
C VAL A 597 6.62 24.19 3.39
N MET A 598 6.57 24.98 4.46
CA MET A 598 6.80 24.53 5.83
C MET A 598 5.44 24.28 6.50
N VAL A 599 5.24 23.05 6.94
CA VAL A 599 4.06 22.62 7.68
C VAL A 599 4.44 22.46 9.15
N ALA A 600 3.87 23.27 10.02
CA ALA A 600 4.07 23.14 11.45
C ALA A 600 2.86 22.45 12.09
N SER A 601 3.12 21.37 12.84
CA SER A 601 2.09 20.51 13.44
C SER A 601 2.28 20.39 14.94
N LEU A 602 1.20 20.64 15.69
CA LEU A 602 1.17 20.56 17.14
C LEU A 602 -0.04 19.72 17.58
N ALA A 603 0.21 18.61 18.27
CA ALA A 603 -0.85 17.86 18.94
C ALA A 603 -1.25 18.63 20.22
N THR A 604 -2.53 18.97 20.36
CA THR A 604 -3.04 19.86 21.42
C THR A 604 -3.90 19.16 22.43
N ILE A 605 -4.81 18.31 21.96
CA ILE A 605 -5.75 17.56 22.79
C ILE A 605 -5.93 16.15 22.23
N TYR A 606 -6.37 15.23 23.10
CA TYR A 606 -6.86 13.93 22.68
C TYR A 606 -8.24 13.65 23.24
N LYS A 607 -9.03 12.85 22.51
CA LYS A 607 -10.35 12.34 22.93
C LYS A 607 -10.23 10.88 23.29
N LYS A 608 -11.01 10.43 24.29
CA LYS A 608 -11.19 9.02 24.64
C LYS A 608 -12.47 8.53 23.98
N LEU A 609 -12.35 7.63 23.02
CA LEU A 609 -13.46 7.13 22.23
C LEU A 609 -13.71 5.66 22.58
N LYS A 610 -14.94 5.33 22.93
CA LYS A 610 -15.34 3.96 23.26
C LYS A 610 -15.24 3.06 22.03
N PHE A 611 -14.70 1.87 22.19
CA PHE A 611 -14.71 0.90 21.11
C PHE A 611 -16.13 0.62 20.63
N VAL A 612 -16.29 0.39 19.33
CA VAL A 612 -17.56 0.07 18.65
C VAL A 612 -18.52 1.25 18.50
N THR A 613 -18.83 1.98 19.57
CA THR A 613 -19.81 3.09 19.53
C THR A 613 -19.20 4.43 19.14
N ASN A 614 -17.88 4.60 19.32
CA ASN A 614 -17.15 5.87 19.17
C ASN A 614 -17.69 7.01 20.07
N GLU A 615 -18.42 6.65 21.12
CA GLU A 615 -18.88 7.60 22.12
C GLU A 615 -17.69 8.29 22.79
N ASN A 616 -17.74 9.60 22.90
CA ASN A 616 -16.69 10.38 23.55
C ASN A 616 -16.81 10.27 25.07
N LEU A 617 -15.90 9.58 25.72
CA LEU A 617 -15.84 9.37 27.17
C LEU A 617 -15.11 10.50 27.93
N GLY A 618 -14.46 11.41 27.18
CA GLY A 618 -13.70 12.51 27.76
C GLY A 618 -12.52 12.93 26.88
N TRP A 619 -11.79 13.91 27.33
CA TRP A 619 -10.62 14.45 26.61
C TRP A 619 -9.49 14.79 27.57
N GLY A 620 -8.27 14.95 27.04
CA GLY A 620 -7.09 15.40 27.77
C GLY A 620 -6.22 16.32 26.92
N ARG A 621 -5.28 17.02 27.55
CA ARG A 621 -4.31 17.88 26.88
C ARG A 621 -3.04 17.14 26.55
N ILE A 622 -2.41 17.51 25.44
CA ILE A 622 -1.10 17.03 25.03
C ILE A 622 -0.12 18.20 25.14
N HIS A 623 1.03 17.91 25.74
CA HIS A 623 2.11 18.90 25.91
C HIS A 623 3.37 18.38 25.20
N LEU A 624 3.43 18.60 23.89
CA LEU A 624 4.58 18.25 23.05
C LEU A 624 5.04 19.48 22.28
N PRO A 625 6.30 19.51 21.84
CA PRO A 625 6.78 20.58 20.97
C PRO A 625 6.12 20.51 19.59
N GLU A 626 6.10 21.65 18.91
CA GLU A 626 5.71 21.72 17.50
C GLU A 626 6.74 20.97 16.64
N ILE A 627 6.27 20.28 15.62
CA ILE A 627 7.13 19.63 14.61
C ILE A 627 6.95 20.35 13.29
N GLU A 628 8.05 20.69 12.67
CA GLU A 628 8.10 21.28 11.34
C GLU A 628 8.39 20.21 10.29
N LEU A 629 7.64 20.26 9.18
CA LEU A 629 7.81 19.42 8.01
C LEU A 629 7.98 20.29 6.78
N GLN A 630 9.13 20.28 6.17
CA GLN A 630 9.36 20.86 4.85
C GLN A 630 8.91 19.88 3.78
N THR A 631 7.96 20.32 2.95
CA THR A 631 7.33 19.46 1.93
C THR A 631 6.79 20.29 0.77
N THR A 632 6.11 19.65 -0.18
CA THR A 632 5.42 20.33 -1.27
C THR A 632 3.91 20.43 -1.03
N ALA A 633 3.29 21.47 -1.57
CA ALA A 633 1.86 21.68 -1.52
C ALA A 633 1.31 22.26 -2.83
N TYR A 634 0.06 21.92 -3.12
CA TYR A 634 -0.79 22.65 -4.02
C TYR A 634 -1.72 23.54 -3.18
N TRP A 635 -1.94 24.80 -3.60
CA TRP A 635 -2.90 25.66 -2.94
C TRP A 635 -3.70 26.51 -3.91
N LEU A 636 -4.89 26.87 -3.44
CA LEU A 636 -5.87 27.67 -4.14
C LEU A 636 -6.25 28.85 -3.28
N THR A 637 -5.97 30.08 -3.75
CA THR A 637 -6.45 31.33 -3.12
C THR A 637 -7.75 31.78 -3.73
N ALA A 638 -8.67 32.29 -2.91
CA ALA A 638 -9.99 32.77 -3.34
C ALA A 638 -10.06 34.30 -3.23
N GLU A 639 -9.35 35.01 -4.12
CA GLU A 639 -9.12 36.47 -4.01
C GLU A 639 -10.42 37.28 -4.17
N GLY A 640 -11.33 36.92 -5.07
CA GLY A 640 -12.58 37.62 -5.34
C GLY A 640 -13.74 37.35 -4.38
N VAL A 641 -13.56 36.44 -3.44
CA VAL A 641 -14.65 35.87 -2.64
C VAL A 641 -14.89 36.63 -1.33
N ARG A 642 -13.85 37.26 -0.77
CA ARG A 642 -13.82 37.81 0.59
C ARG A 642 -14.89 38.90 0.84
N ASP A 643 -15.17 39.75 -0.11
CA ASP A 643 -15.91 40.99 0.13
C ASP A 643 -17.44 40.81 0.22
N HIS A 644 -17.97 39.63 -0.15
CA HIS A 644 -19.42 39.34 -0.17
C HIS A 644 -19.82 38.06 0.59
N TRP A 645 -18.88 37.53 1.39
CA TRP A 645 -19.15 36.40 2.26
C TRP A 645 -19.07 36.80 3.74
N ARG A 646 -19.98 36.25 4.54
CA ARG A 646 -19.81 36.30 6.01
C ARG A 646 -18.64 35.41 6.39
N ARG A 647 -17.88 35.82 7.40
CA ARG A 647 -16.67 35.10 7.81
C ARG A 647 -16.95 33.67 8.25
N ASP A 648 -18.01 33.46 9.03
CA ASP A 648 -18.48 32.16 9.50
C ASP A 648 -18.89 31.25 8.32
N GLU A 649 -19.68 31.77 7.37
CA GLU A 649 -20.09 31.04 6.16
C GLU A 649 -18.89 30.69 5.27
N LEU A 650 -17.93 31.60 5.12
CA LEU A 650 -16.73 31.38 4.33
C LEU A 650 -15.83 30.30 4.95
N ASP A 651 -15.71 30.26 6.29
CA ASP A 651 -14.92 29.23 6.99
C ASP A 651 -15.49 27.82 6.73
N ILE A 652 -16.83 27.69 6.87
CA ILE A 652 -17.55 26.43 6.58
C ILE A 652 -17.41 26.05 5.09
N ALA A 653 -17.53 27.01 4.18
CA ALA A 653 -17.40 26.79 2.74
C ALA A 653 -15.99 26.32 2.36
N LEU A 654 -14.93 26.99 2.87
CA LEU A 654 -13.54 26.63 2.62
C LEU A 654 -13.22 25.24 3.15
N LEU A 655 -13.65 24.92 4.36
CA LEU A 655 -13.42 23.61 4.96
C LEU A 655 -14.17 22.51 4.18
N GLY A 656 -15.44 22.73 3.86
CA GLY A 656 -16.25 21.77 3.09
C GLY A 656 -15.70 21.54 1.69
N THR A 657 -15.35 22.63 0.99
CA THR A 657 -14.69 22.57 -0.33
C THR A 657 -13.35 21.87 -0.25
N GLY A 658 -12.50 22.24 0.72
CA GLY A 658 -11.18 21.63 0.91
C GLY A 658 -11.26 20.11 1.14
N ARG A 659 -12.22 19.64 1.93
CA ARG A 659 -12.44 18.20 2.16
C ARG A 659 -12.94 17.46 0.93
N ALA A 660 -13.85 18.07 0.17
CA ALA A 660 -14.29 17.48 -1.10
C ALA A 660 -13.12 17.39 -2.09
N ILE A 661 -12.30 18.44 -2.20
CA ILE A 661 -11.10 18.47 -3.02
C ILE A 661 -10.10 17.41 -2.56
N GLN A 662 -9.80 17.29 -1.25
CA GLN A 662 -8.90 16.27 -0.70
C GLN A 662 -9.39 14.85 -1.02
N THR A 663 -10.71 14.61 -0.88
CA THR A 663 -11.32 13.32 -1.19
C THR A 663 -11.12 12.98 -2.66
N VAL A 664 -11.46 13.92 -3.55
CA VAL A 664 -11.34 13.72 -5.00
C VAL A 664 -9.86 13.65 -5.42
N ALA A 665 -8.97 14.44 -4.81
CA ALA A 665 -7.53 14.37 -5.04
C ALA A 665 -7.00 12.97 -4.76
N SER A 666 -7.40 12.36 -3.64
CA SER A 666 -6.99 10.99 -3.28
C SER A 666 -7.47 9.97 -4.33
N VAL A 667 -8.66 10.18 -4.90
CA VAL A 667 -9.21 9.33 -5.96
C VAL A 667 -8.53 9.58 -7.30
N LEU A 668 -8.38 10.84 -7.72
CA LEU A 668 -7.79 11.20 -9.01
C LEU A 668 -6.30 10.88 -9.13
N LEU A 669 -5.57 11.03 -8.04
CA LEU A 669 -4.14 10.68 -7.96
C LEU A 669 -3.92 9.25 -7.48
N MET A 670 -5.00 8.59 -7.03
CA MET A 670 -5.00 7.20 -6.56
C MET A 670 -3.99 6.94 -5.43
N VAL A 671 -3.95 7.87 -4.47
CA VAL A 671 -3.06 7.83 -3.31
C VAL A 671 -3.85 7.59 -2.03
N ASP A 672 -3.16 7.12 -0.99
CA ASP A 672 -3.79 7.01 0.33
C ASP A 672 -4.23 8.41 0.80
N PRO A 673 -5.46 8.59 1.28
CA PRO A 673 -5.90 9.88 1.83
C PRO A 673 -4.99 10.46 2.92
N ARG A 674 -4.19 9.61 3.57
CA ARG A 674 -3.20 10.03 4.59
C ARG A 674 -1.95 10.67 4.00
N ASP A 675 -1.68 10.47 2.71
CA ASP A 675 -0.53 11.06 2.02
C ASP A 675 -0.75 12.54 1.71
N LEU A 676 -2.00 13.02 1.77
CA LEU A 676 -2.40 14.41 1.54
C LEU A 676 -3.01 15.04 2.80
N GLY A 677 -2.37 16.06 3.33
CA GLY A 677 -2.93 16.90 4.40
C GLY A 677 -3.73 18.07 3.83
N LEU A 678 -4.71 18.56 4.61
CA LEU A 678 -5.55 19.69 4.27
C LEU A 678 -5.43 20.79 5.32
N VAL A 679 -5.24 22.03 4.87
CA VAL A 679 -5.39 23.24 5.68
C VAL A 679 -6.26 24.22 4.92
N SER A 680 -7.34 24.69 5.55
CA SER A 680 -8.18 25.77 5.02
C SER A 680 -8.13 26.97 5.97
N GLN A 681 -8.02 28.18 5.42
CA GLN A 681 -7.87 29.41 6.19
C GLN A 681 -8.66 30.53 5.55
N VAL A 682 -9.56 31.19 6.30
CA VAL A 682 -10.31 32.38 5.85
C VAL A 682 -9.36 33.54 5.53
N ARG A 683 -8.23 33.59 6.19
CA ARG A 683 -7.11 34.49 5.91
C ARG A 683 -5.81 33.79 6.23
N SER A 684 -5.10 33.38 5.19
CA SER A 684 -3.76 32.84 5.36
C SER A 684 -2.82 33.89 5.96
N PRO A 685 -2.05 33.58 7.00
CA PRO A 685 -1.11 34.53 7.61
C PRO A 685 -0.06 35.06 6.62
N HIS A 686 0.27 34.29 5.58
CA HIS A 686 1.34 34.61 4.64
C HIS A 686 0.83 35.16 3.29
N LEU A 687 -0.36 34.70 2.86
CA LEU A 687 -0.96 35.10 1.57
C LEU A 687 -2.03 36.19 1.73
N GLU A 688 -2.48 36.45 2.96
CA GLU A 688 -3.52 37.40 3.36
C GLU A 688 -4.91 37.19 2.69
N GLN A 689 -5.10 36.08 1.99
CA GLN A 689 -6.29 35.68 1.25
C GLN A 689 -6.92 34.40 1.82
N PRO A 690 -8.21 34.16 1.58
CA PRO A 690 -8.82 32.85 1.85
C PRO A 690 -8.12 31.79 1.01
N THR A 691 -7.63 30.72 1.67
CA THR A 691 -6.77 29.76 1.00
C THR A 691 -7.08 28.33 1.45
N ILE A 692 -7.09 27.40 0.49
CA ILE A 692 -7.14 25.96 0.68
C ILE A 692 -5.78 25.40 0.28
N PHE A 693 -5.09 24.73 1.20
CA PHE A 693 -3.82 24.02 0.95
C PHE A 693 -4.04 22.53 1.01
N LEU A 694 -3.53 21.82 0.01
CA LEU A 694 -3.30 20.38 0.05
C LEU A 694 -1.80 20.13 0.03
N TYR A 695 -1.25 19.63 1.14
CA TYR A 695 0.18 19.39 1.29
C TYR A 695 0.49 17.89 1.35
N GLU A 696 1.66 17.51 0.91
CA GLU A 696 2.14 16.13 0.99
C GLU A 696 2.62 15.83 2.41
N SER A 697 2.17 14.70 2.98
CA SER A 697 2.52 14.30 4.37
C SER A 697 3.92 13.68 4.47
N VAL A 698 4.78 13.91 3.49
CA VAL A 698 6.11 13.31 3.34
C VAL A 698 7.16 14.41 3.20
N PRO A 699 8.29 14.36 3.94
CA PRO A 699 9.38 15.30 3.77
C PRO A 699 9.88 15.39 2.32
N GLY A 700 10.00 16.60 1.80
CA GLY A 700 10.41 16.87 0.41
C GLY A 700 9.36 16.59 -0.65
N GLY A 701 8.22 15.97 -0.30
CA GLY A 701 7.18 15.58 -1.25
C GLY A 701 7.56 14.40 -2.15
N VAL A 702 6.60 13.93 -2.95
CA VAL A 702 6.77 12.86 -3.96
C VAL A 702 6.11 13.24 -5.30
N GLY A 703 5.84 14.55 -5.52
CA GLY A 703 5.31 15.10 -6.76
C GLY A 703 3.78 15.08 -6.89
N LEU A 704 3.04 14.89 -5.79
CA LEU A 704 1.58 14.93 -5.81
C LEU A 704 1.06 16.36 -6.00
N ALA A 705 1.71 17.33 -5.40
CA ALA A 705 1.33 18.74 -5.46
C ALA A 705 1.36 19.30 -6.90
N GLU A 706 2.38 18.95 -7.68
CA GLU A 706 2.50 19.30 -9.09
C GLU A 706 1.33 18.74 -9.91
N ARG A 707 0.97 17.48 -9.67
CA ARG A 707 -0.15 16.84 -10.37
C ARG A 707 -1.51 17.43 -10.00
N LEU A 708 -1.71 17.83 -8.75
CA LEU A 708 -2.91 18.55 -8.35
C LEU A 708 -3.01 19.90 -9.07
N TRP A 709 -1.89 20.59 -9.23
CA TRP A 709 -1.82 21.84 -9.96
C TRP A 709 -2.14 21.65 -11.45
N GLU A 710 -1.61 20.62 -12.11
CA GLU A 710 -1.90 20.29 -13.51
C GLU A 710 -3.39 19.94 -13.71
N ARG A 711 -3.98 19.14 -12.81
CA ARG A 711 -5.35 18.65 -12.90
C ARG A 711 -6.38 19.51 -12.17
N HIS A 712 -6.07 20.77 -11.94
CA HIS A 712 -6.93 21.71 -11.19
C HIS A 712 -8.40 21.73 -11.64
N ALA A 713 -8.66 21.80 -12.95
CA ALA A 713 -10.03 21.87 -13.48
C ALA A 713 -10.82 20.58 -13.20
N ASP A 714 -10.19 19.42 -13.40
CA ASP A 714 -10.79 18.10 -13.10
C ASP A 714 -11.11 17.98 -11.62
N LEU A 715 -10.17 18.46 -10.78
CA LEU A 715 -10.27 18.43 -9.32
C LEU A 715 -11.48 19.22 -8.81
N LEU A 716 -11.68 20.45 -9.31
CA LEU A 716 -12.83 21.28 -8.92
C LEU A 716 -14.15 20.71 -9.45
N ALA A 717 -14.18 20.25 -10.70
CA ALA A 717 -15.37 19.66 -11.31
C ALA A 717 -15.82 18.39 -10.55
N ALA A 718 -14.88 17.51 -10.24
CA ALA A 718 -15.16 16.28 -9.51
C ALA A 718 -15.56 16.55 -8.04
N ALA A 719 -14.98 17.57 -7.38
CA ALA A 719 -15.40 17.99 -6.03
C ALA A 719 -16.83 18.54 -6.03
N ALA A 720 -17.19 19.34 -7.03
CA ALA A 720 -18.56 19.82 -7.21
C ALA A 720 -19.55 18.67 -7.47
N GLY A 721 -19.15 17.69 -8.32
CA GLY A 721 -19.91 16.48 -8.59
C GLY A 721 -20.17 15.66 -7.34
N LEU A 722 -19.12 15.41 -6.53
CA LEU A 722 -19.20 14.68 -5.26
C LEU A 722 -20.22 15.31 -4.31
N ILE A 723 -20.16 16.64 -4.14
CA ILE A 723 -21.10 17.36 -3.25
C ILE A 723 -22.51 17.35 -3.82
N ALA A 724 -22.68 17.60 -5.12
CA ALA A 724 -23.99 17.69 -5.76
C ALA A 724 -24.74 16.36 -5.78
N SER A 725 -24.05 15.23 -5.96
CA SER A 725 -24.64 13.89 -5.98
C SER A 725 -24.93 13.30 -4.61
N CYS A 726 -24.43 13.93 -3.52
CA CYS A 726 -24.68 13.41 -2.17
C CYS A 726 -26.16 13.51 -1.77
N GLY A 727 -26.72 12.42 -1.25
CA GLY A 727 -28.12 12.35 -0.81
C GLY A 727 -28.43 13.00 0.55
N CYS A 728 -27.46 13.70 1.17
CA CYS A 728 -27.67 14.38 2.44
C CYS A 728 -28.36 15.76 2.25
N ASP A 729 -29.01 16.26 3.32
CA ASP A 729 -29.79 17.51 3.26
C ASP A 729 -28.90 18.78 3.22
N ALA A 730 -27.88 18.86 4.10
CA ALA A 730 -27.14 20.10 4.35
C ALA A 730 -25.62 19.91 4.52
N GLY A 731 -25.08 18.79 4.01
CA GLY A 731 -23.69 18.39 4.17
C GLY A 731 -23.51 17.26 5.19
N CYS A 732 -22.57 16.38 4.93
CA CYS A 732 -22.29 15.20 5.76
C CYS A 732 -20.84 14.77 5.63
N PRO A 733 -20.35 13.85 6.51
CA PRO A 733 -18.99 13.33 6.42
C PRO A 733 -18.57 12.83 5.05
N ALA A 734 -19.50 12.36 4.21
CA ALA A 734 -19.21 11.83 2.89
C ALA A 734 -18.97 12.90 1.80
N CYS A 735 -19.39 14.14 2.00
CA CYS A 735 -19.26 15.19 0.97
C CYS A 735 -18.47 16.42 1.44
N THR A 736 -18.90 17.08 2.53
CA THR A 736 -18.27 18.32 3.05
C THR A 736 -17.56 18.11 4.40
N GLY A 737 -17.61 16.91 4.94
CA GLY A 737 -17.12 16.61 6.28
C GLY A 737 -18.19 16.78 7.37
N PRO A 738 -17.84 16.46 8.64
CA PRO A 738 -18.75 16.61 9.76
C PRO A 738 -19.27 18.05 9.88
N ARG A 739 -20.56 18.21 10.12
CA ARG A 739 -21.18 19.53 10.31
C ARG A 739 -20.65 20.15 11.62
N LEU A 740 -20.09 21.34 11.51
CA LEU A 740 -19.61 22.12 12.66
C LEU A 740 -20.78 22.83 13.35
N GLU A 741 -21.73 23.32 12.56
CA GLU A 741 -22.92 24.02 13.02
C GLU A 741 -24.17 23.33 12.48
N PRO A 742 -25.09 22.87 13.34
CA PRO A 742 -26.26 22.09 12.93
C PRO A 742 -27.21 22.82 11.99
N ASP A 743 -27.31 24.14 12.14
CA ASP A 743 -28.29 24.98 11.44
C ASP A 743 -27.76 25.57 10.11
N VAL A 744 -26.50 25.24 9.72
CA VAL A 744 -25.88 25.78 8.51
C VAL A 744 -25.83 24.72 7.41
N ASP A 745 -26.27 25.11 6.21
CA ASP A 745 -26.17 24.28 5.00
C ASP A 745 -24.75 24.35 4.39
N ALA A 746 -23.83 23.52 4.95
CA ALA A 746 -22.46 23.43 4.48
C ALA A 746 -22.34 22.96 3.02
N ARG A 747 -23.32 22.15 2.54
CA ARG A 747 -23.39 21.68 1.15
C ARG A 747 -23.64 22.84 0.18
N ALA A 748 -24.66 23.67 0.47
CA ALA A 748 -24.97 24.83 -0.37
C ALA A 748 -23.82 25.83 -0.39
N LEU A 749 -23.17 26.09 0.76
CA LEU A 749 -22.04 27.02 0.86
C LEU A 749 -20.82 26.50 0.08
N ALA A 750 -20.45 25.22 0.20
CA ALA A 750 -19.33 24.64 -0.53
C ALA A 750 -19.60 24.63 -2.07
N LEU A 751 -20.81 24.30 -2.52
CA LEU A 751 -21.17 24.38 -3.94
C LEU A 751 -21.17 25.82 -4.48
N ARG A 752 -21.54 26.80 -3.64
CA ARG A 752 -21.47 28.22 -4.01
C ARG A 752 -20.00 28.62 -4.20
N LEU A 753 -19.13 28.28 -3.26
CA LEU A 753 -17.70 28.59 -3.34
C LEU A 753 -17.06 27.93 -4.57
N LEU A 754 -17.32 26.63 -4.81
CA LEU A 754 -16.79 25.93 -6.00
C LEU A 754 -17.22 26.58 -7.32
N ARG A 755 -18.46 27.07 -7.43
CA ARG A 755 -18.92 27.81 -8.62
C ARG A 755 -18.18 29.13 -8.78
N GLU A 756 -17.95 29.87 -7.71
CA GLU A 756 -17.18 31.12 -7.73
C GLU A 756 -15.68 30.87 -8.07
N LEU A 757 -15.15 29.69 -7.75
CA LEU A 757 -13.79 29.23 -8.12
C LEU A 757 -13.73 28.58 -9.53
N GLY A 758 -14.82 28.66 -10.31
CA GLY A 758 -14.83 28.21 -11.69
C GLY A 758 -15.12 26.72 -11.90
N ALA A 759 -15.59 26.01 -10.89
CA ALA A 759 -16.07 24.64 -11.09
C ALA A 759 -17.29 24.68 -12.03
N MET A 760 -17.12 24.19 -13.26
CA MET A 760 -18.24 23.94 -14.15
C MET A 760 -19.04 22.75 -13.63
N ALA A 761 -20.36 22.90 -13.48
CA ALA A 761 -21.21 21.77 -13.17
C ALA A 761 -21.01 20.68 -14.25
N PRO A 762 -20.87 19.40 -13.92
CA PRO A 762 -20.91 18.35 -14.93
C PRO A 762 -22.24 18.52 -15.71
N ALA A 763 -22.17 18.48 -17.04
CA ALA A 763 -23.36 18.48 -17.87
C ALA A 763 -24.26 17.35 -17.38
N ALA A 764 -25.51 17.67 -17.02
CA ALA A 764 -26.47 16.67 -16.60
C ALA A 764 -26.51 15.59 -17.68
N ALA A 765 -26.16 14.36 -17.33
CA ALA A 765 -26.33 13.21 -18.20
C ALA A 765 -27.83 13.09 -18.44
N THR A 766 -28.27 13.49 -19.64
CA THR A 766 -29.63 13.31 -20.17
C THR A 766 -29.89 11.86 -20.50
#